data_2c1888ec951294b69408abdf03ba0426
#
_entry.id   2c1888ec951294b69408abdf03ba0426
#
_cell.length_a   1.000
_cell.length_b   1.000
_cell.length_c   1.000
_cell.angle_alpha   90.00
_cell.angle_beta   90.00
_cell.angle_gamma   90.00
#
_symmetry.space_group_name_H-M   'P 1'
#
loop_
_entity.id
_entity.type
_entity.pdbx_description
1 polymer ?
#
loop_
_entity_poly.entity_id
_entity_poly.type
_entity_poly.pdbx_seq_one_letter_code
_entity_poly.pdbx_strand_id
1 'polypeptide(L)'
;MSSQFQTIKAVFNGGEMSPIMDGRTDSEKYATGCRLLENFMVRSYGGAFKRPGTRFGAANADVTGCVRLIPFRRSVSSGFVLGFKTNSIKVWSYSAGVFTLKATLTTTYTEAEIADLHFVQLNDLMYLTVATKHPKIITRVTDTSWTFTDVPFQFAPALDPPDNAVTMRLLYNAAYWDASTVYSQGNLVTMPFTQAITGAAIVGGKIQITANAHGLSNGDFVDIFGVGGATNANGYFSISSVATNTFQLDGTSTLPATYTAGTGVFYVQTNLDHLKTYVYNSATPSTAGIVLNASWSAAVFLPPWNVGTVQVAGDVVEYFGSNYACVTGHTASSANRPGLGAQWALITVTNYRLLASSATFDATEAGSTWQLSPGSTKRVVTEPILAAIGTTTSAAIFIQGSYLARTSWSSTATPYGCTFQLQESLDRINFTTIKEWVTGTTQQEGTISYTADAPNTGGWYRWVCIKTNVTGSGSVTIEPAYGRLEIPFLIQSGDSPLQVMGSPKLAVDSLIPNEVIGTAFPIWRKGAFSAVRGYPKTVSFHDSRLFFASTATEPTRIWGSQTDDFYTFLTGTLDTSGLDVTLAATQANEIQWISSFKRTLVVGTSGEEWTMDSGDQDSALTPSSARLRRWSRYGSSKFQPVLSGDGLLWLTRDNRLREFAYVFEKDGYSAPEMTLLAEHVICRSNVTQMFYSQSPDPIVWLVHADGTWSGFTYDRENNVTAWHRHRSRLACKSMCSLYSSSSAADSLIFLMNYNALSLESIDGEEMRNALTSANLGTDARCMDSWMSHSSVTVGGGNTTFSNLTAANPQFAAAAGANVIYGGTSSQSDGSPYTAAITGGSGTVVFTGLTANLAQTQYIGFHFTAYLIPNRFEIQLRDGTSQMRKWRITRASFRIFRSYYGNVWRKITDADFTNYTRIIQETDEFPIAPDEAVQDYSHNTGQTLSQTLNFDWGQACDIAIVSRHAVPFNVLGMILDIEVDGTSGAGI
;
A
#
# COMPACT_ATOMS: atom_id res chain seq x y z
N MET A 1 -58.06 37.90 -3.82
CA MET A 1 -58.15 36.78 -4.80
C MET A 1 -56.86 36.00 -4.74
N SER A 2 -56.94 34.71 -4.47
CA SER A 2 -55.76 33.84 -4.51
C SER A 2 -55.26 33.75 -5.97
N SER A 3 -53.97 33.86 -6.17
CA SER A 3 -53.39 33.66 -7.50
C SER A 3 -52.86 32.22 -7.56
N GLN A 4 -53.26 31.51 -8.63
CA GLN A 4 -52.78 30.17 -8.89
C GLN A 4 -51.54 30.18 -9.74
N PHE A 5 -50.52 29.43 -9.32
CA PHE A 5 -49.25 29.27 -10.00
C PHE A 5 -48.91 27.82 -10.17
N GLN A 6 -48.23 27.48 -11.24
CA GLN A 6 -47.65 26.17 -11.45
C GLN A 6 -46.15 26.28 -11.43
N THR A 7 -45.50 25.46 -10.60
CA THR A 7 -44.05 25.36 -10.53
C THR A 7 -43.59 23.93 -10.84
N ILE A 8 -42.47 23.83 -11.54
CA ILE A 8 -41.88 22.54 -11.93
C ILE A 8 -40.50 22.36 -11.30
N LYS A 9 -40.29 21.21 -10.77
CA LYS A 9 -38.95 20.73 -10.42
C LYS A 9 -38.62 19.56 -11.34
N ALA A 10 -37.82 19.85 -12.35
CA ALA A 10 -37.55 18.90 -13.44
C ALA A 10 -36.43 17.92 -13.12
N VAL A 11 -35.53 18.27 -12.18
CA VAL A 11 -34.35 17.49 -11.84
C VAL A 11 -33.96 17.69 -10.35
N PHE A 12 -33.15 16.76 -9.83
CA PHE A 12 -32.64 16.76 -8.44
C PHE A 12 -31.11 16.79 -8.40
N ASN A 13 -30.44 17.24 -9.46
CA ASN A 13 -28.98 17.20 -9.61
C ASN A 13 -28.20 18.09 -8.63
N GLY A 14 -28.87 18.95 -7.87
CA GLY A 14 -28.30 19.67 -6.73
C GLY A 14 -28.15 18.81 -5.46
N GLY A 15 -28.84 17.66 -5.39
CA GLY A 15 -28.77 16.74 -4.25
C GLY A 15 -29.31 17.34 -2.95
N GLU A 16 -28.91 16.73 -1.81
CA GLU A 16 -29.29 17.24 -0.49
C GLU A 16 -28.47 18.49 -0.14
N MET A 17 -29.15 19.53 0.31
CA MET A 17 -28.52 20.80 0.67
C MET A 17 -28.66 21.13 2.15
N SER A 18 -27.71 21.87 2.66
CA SER A 18 -27.71 22.35 4.05
C SER A 18 -28.91 23.26 4.32
N PRO A 19 -29.54 23.15 5.48
CA PRO A 19 -30.60 24.10 5.91
C PRO A 19 -30.17 25.57 5.89
N ILE A 20 -28.89 25.86 5.96
CA ILE A 20 -28.34 27.24 5.83
C ILE A 20 -28.66 27.81 4.45
N MET A 21 -28.85 26.96 3.45
CA MET A 21 -29.20 27.37 2.10
C MET A 21 -30.67 27.83 1.94
N ASP A 22 -31.53 27.62 2.92
CA ASP A 22 -32.95 27.98 2.85
C ASP A 22 -33.18 29.49 2.60
N GLY A 23 -32.20 30.36 2.87
CA GLY A 23 -32.23 31.78 2.56
C GLY A 23 -31.66 32.15 1.16
N ARG A 24 -31.01 31.19 0.47
CA ARG A 24 -30.30 31.45 -0.80
C ARG A 24 -31.10 30.97 -2.04
N THR A 25 -32.32 31.47 -2.13
CA THR A 25 -33.24 31.15 -3.24
C THR A 25 -32.79 31.73 -4.56
N ASP A 26 -31.80 32.62 -4.57
CA ASP A 26 -31.12 33.21 -5.74
C ASP A 26 -30.21 32.22 -6.47
N SER A 27 -29.84 31.10 -5.83
CA SER A 27 -28.94 30.12 -6.41
C SER A 27 -29.67 29.14 -7.34
N GLU A 28 -29.21 28.97 -8.58
CA GLU A 28 -29.76 27.96 -9.51
C GLU A 28 -29.77 26.56 -8.91
N LYS A 29 -28.73 26.21 -8.15
CA LYS A 29 -28.62 24.91 -7.47
C LYS A 29 -29.71 24.72 -6.42
N TYR A 30 -30.21 25.80 -5.79
CA TYR A 30 -31.31 25.71 -4.84
C TYR A 30 -32.61 25.16 -5.49
N ALA A 31 -32.90 25.60 -6.69
CA ALA A 31 -34.09 25.12 -7.44
C ALA A 31 -34.02 23.60 -7.73
N THR A 32 -32.82 23.05 -7.94
CA THR A 32 -32.61 21.63 -8.25
C THR A 32 -32.23 20.78 -7.02
N GLY A 33 -32.06 21.38 -5.87
CA GLY A 33 -31.67 20.72 -4.61
C GLY A 33 -32.83 20.22 -3.78
N CYS A 34 -32.54 19.43 -2.78
CA CYS A 34 -33.45 18.87 -1.78
C CYS A 34 -33.04 19.27 -0.37
N ARG A 35 -34.00 19.47 0.53
CA ARG A 35 -33.76 19.64 1.95
C ARG A 35 -33.40 18.32 2.64
N LEU A 36 -33.91 17.19 2.10
CA LEU A 36 -33.58 15.85 2.58
C LEU A 36 -33.60 14.88 1.39
N LEU A 37 -32.56 14.06 1.30
CA LEU A 37 -32.47 12.99 0.33
C LEU A 37 -31.88 11.74 1.01
N GLU A 38 -32.74 11.02 1.74
CA GLU A 38 -32.35 9.83 2.50
C GLU A 38 -32.84 8.57 1.79
N ASN A 39 -31.92 7.62 1.56
CA ASN A 39 -32.16 6.36 0.84
C ASN A 39 -32.64 6.53 -0.61
N PHE A 40 -32.47 7.70 -1.19
CA PHE A 40 -32.53 7.97 -2.61
C PHE A 40 -31.13 8.27 -3.14
N MET A 41 -30.85 7.90 -4.38
CA MET A 41 -29.65 8.25 -5.13
C MET A 41 -30.04 9.16 -6.27
N VAL A 42 -29.23 10.16 -6.58
CA VAL A 42 -29.38 10.96 -7.78
C VAL A 42 -28.57 10.33 -8.90
N ARG A 43 -29.19 10.16 -10.04
CA ARG A 43 -28.54 9.67 -11.26
C ARG A 43 -27.95 10.82 -12.10
N SER A 44 -27.01 10.50 -12.98
CA SER A 44 -26.45 11.47 -13.94
C SER A 44 -27.51 12.17 -14.79
N TYR A 45 -28.71 11.58 -14.96
CA TYR A 45 -29.87 12.16 -15.65
C TYR A 45 -30.67 13.15 -14.79
N GLY A 46 -30.31 13.32 -13.51
CA GLY A 46 -31.00 14.25 -12.62
C GLY A 46 -32.21 13.70 -11.86
N GLY A 47 -32.67 12.47 -12.13
CA GLY A 47 -33.76 11.82 -11.40
C GLY A 47 -33.30 11.27 -10.03
N ALA A 48 -34.22 11.22 -9.07
CA ALA A 48 -33.98 10.60 -7.74
C ALA A 48 -34.56 9.18 -7.71
N PHE A 49 -33.72 8.22 -7.44
CA PHE A 49 -34.02 6.78 -7.45
C PHE A 49 -33.86 6.19 -6.07
N LYS A 50 -34.86 5.46 -5.60
CA LYS A 50 -34.76 4.72 -4.34
C LYS A 50 -33.63 3.70 -4.45
N ARG A 51 -32.71 3.69 -3.47
CA ARG A 51 -31.59 2.75 -3.49
C ARG A 51 -32.07 1.31 -3.44
N PRO A 52 -31.41 0.39 -4.12
CA PRO A 52 -31.56 -1.02 -3.85
C PRO A 52 -31.16 -1.35 -2.40
N GLY A 53 -31.69 -2.42 -1.86
CA GLY A 53 -31.28 -2.95 -0.57
C GLY A 53 -30.09 -3.88 -0.69
N THR A 54 -29.46 -4.16 0.42
CA THR A 54 -28.32 -5.08 0.48
C THR A 54 -28.77 -6.52 0.50
N ARG A 55 -28.19 -7.37 -0.35
CA ARG A 55 -28.41 -8.81 -0.36
C ARG A 55 -27.46 -9.46 0.63
N PHE A 56 -27.99 -10.33 1.51
CA PHE A 56 -27.18 -11.13 2.41
C PHE A 56 -26.33 -12.14 1.63
N GLY A 57 -25.03 -12.17 1.89
CA GLY A 57 -24.09 -13.07 1.25
C GLY A 57 -23.45 -14.08 2.20
N ALA A 58 -22.85 -13.64 3.29
CA ALA A 58 -22.22 -14.53 4.26
C ALA A 58 -22.08 -13.89 5.64
N ALA A 59 -22.27 -14.70 6.69
CA ALA A 59 -21.95 -14.33 8.07
C ALA A 59 -21.43 -15.59 8.79
N ASN A 60 -20.13 -15.79 8.78
CA ASN A 60 -19.48 -16.97 9.35
C ASN A 60 -18.18 -16.55 10.07
N ALA A 61 -17.44 -17.54 10.59
CA ALA A 61 -16.18 -17.31 11.29
C ALA A 61 -15.13 -16.57 10.44
N ASP A 62 -15.20 -16.65 9.10
CA ASP A 62 -14.27 -15.99 8.22
C ASP A 62 -14.56 -14.48 8.12
N VAL A 63 -15.83 -14.08 8.19
CA VAL A 63 -16.28 -12.69 8.19
C VAL A 63 -16.12 -12.06 9.58
N THR A 64 -16.32 -12.85 10.64
CA THR A 64 -16.19 -12.36 12.02
C THR A 64 -14.82 -11.75 12.28
N GLY A 65 -14.81 -10.50 12.79
CA GLY A 65 -13.59 -9.73 13.08
C GLY A 65 -12.99 -9.00 11.88
N CYS A 66 -13.62 -9.04 10.70
CA CYS A 66 -13.24 -8.16 9.60
C CYS A 66 -13.47 -6.69 9.96
N VAL A 67 -12.56 -5.83 9.56
CA VAL A 67 -12.56 -4.39 9.85
C VAL A 67 -12.72 -3.59 8.57
N ARG A 68 -12.01 -3.98 7.50
CA ARG A 68 -11.94 -3.23 6.25
C ARG A 68 -11.99 -4.16 5.04
N LEU A 69 -12.75 -3.74 4.02
CA LEU A 69 -12.78 -4.39 2.71
C LEU A 69 -11.93 -3.60 1.71
N ILE A 70 -11.13 -4.30 0.92
CA ILE A 70 -10.35 -3.72 -0.18
C ILE A 70 -10.61 -4.57 -1.44
N PRO A 71 -10.92 -3.94 -2.58
CA PRO A 71 -11.12 -4.66 -3.82
C PRO A 71 -9.77 -5.06 -4.44
N PHE A 72 -9.69 -6.25 -5.01
CA PHE A 72 -8.57 -6.70 -5.83
C PHE A 72 -9.09 -7.02 -7.23
N ARG A 73 -8.69 -6.23 -8.21
CA ARG A 73 -9.14 -6.36 -9.60
C ARG A 73 -8.26 -7.33 -10.36
N ARG A 74 -8.83 -8.43 -10.86
CA ARG A 74 -8.11 -9.39 -11.72
C ARG A 74 -8.15 -8.99 -13.18
N SER A 75 -9.32 -8.56 -13.63
CA SER A 75 -9.59 -8.15 -15.01
C SER A 75 -10.74 -7.15 -15.01
N VAL A 76 -11.10 -6.66 -16.18
CA VAL A 76 -12.28 -5.80 -16.36
C VAL A 76 -13.57 -6.49 -15.89
N SER A 77 -13.59 -7.82 -15.83
CA SER A 77 -14.81 -8.61 -15.59
C SER A 77 -14.80 -9.42 -14.29
N SER A 78 -13.69 -9.50 -13.59
CA SER A 78 -13.58 -10.33 -12.39
C SER A 78 -12.65 -9.73 -11.37
N GLY A 79 -12.98 -9.91 -10.10
CA GLY A 79 -12.19 -9.45 -8.98
C GLY A 79 -12.45 -10.25 -7.71
N PHE A 80 -11.72 -9.91 -6.69
CA PHE A 80 -11.80 -10.49 -5.36
C PHE A 80 -12.03 -9.41 -4.32
N VAL A 81 -12.64 -9.79 -3.20
CA VAL A 81 -12.78 -8.95 -2.02
C VAL A 81 -11.79 -9.42 -0.98
N LEU A 82 -10.92 -8.52 -0.56
CA LEU A 82 -9.98 -8.75 0.53
C LEU A 82 -10.57 -8.21 1.82
N GLY A 83 -10.91 -9.10 2.76
CA GLY A 83 -11.39 -8.71 4.09
C GLY A 83 -10.24 -8.75 5.09
N PHE A 84 -9.82 -7.58 5.53
CA PHE A 84 -8.76 -7.40 6.50
C PHE A 84 -9.31 -7.54 7.91
N LYS A 85 -8.67 -8.40 8.71
CA LYS A 85 -8.92 -8.56 10.13
C LYS A 85 -7.58 -8.65 10.87
N THR A 86 -7.59 -8.46 12.18
CA THR A 86 -6.37 -8.59 12.98
C THR A 86 -5.66 -9.91 12.68
N ASN A 87 -4.38 -9.82 12.29
CA ASN A 87 -3.47 -10.92 11.96
C ASN A 87 -3.87 -11.80 10.76
N SER A 88 -4.85 -11.37 9.93
CA SER A 88 -5.24 -12.21 8.78
C SER A 88 -5.97 -11.40 7.70
N ILE A 89 -5.85 -11.87 6.45
CA ILE A 89 -6.63 -11.36 5.31
C ILE A 89 -7.39 -12.55 4.73
N LYS A 90 -8.68 -12.37 4.53
CA LYS A 90 -9.56 -13.32 3.86
C LYS A 90 -9.80 -12.88 2.43
N VAL A 91 -9.67 -13.78 1.49
CA VAL A 91 -9.85 -13.52 0.05
C VAL A 91 -11.11 -14.23 -0.43
N TRP A 92 -12.11 -13.46 -0.86
CA TRP A 92 -13.33 -14.01 -1.46
C TRP A 92 -13.44 -13.67 -2.93
N SER A 93 -13.88 -14.63 -3.75
CA SER A 93 -14.45 -14.31 -5.05
C SER A 93 -15.91 -13.94 -4.86
N TYR A 94 -16.38 -13.01 -5.68
CA TYR A 94 -17.75 -12.53 -5.70
C TYR A 94 -18.37 -12.81 -7.07
N SER A 95 -19.58 -13.37 -7.07
CA SER A 95 -20.37 -13.55 -8.29
C SER A 95 -21.87 -13.56 -7.92
N ALA A 96 -22.62 -12.63 -8.48
CA ALA A 96 -24.09 -12.54 -8.35
C ALA A 96 -24.60 -12.71 -6.92
N GLY A 97 -24.00 -12.01 -5.93
CA GLY A 97 -24.39 -12.05 -4.52
C GLY A 97 -23.83 -13.23 -3.73
N VAL A 98 -23.00 -14.08 -4.33
CA VAL A 98 -22.37 -15.24 -3.65
C VAL A 98 -20.89 -14.96 -3.39
N PHE A 99 -20.48 -15.12 -2.12
CA PHE A 99 -19.10 -15.00 -1.70
C PHE A 99 -18.50 -16.38 -1.47
N THR A 100 -17.41 -16.69 -2.16
CA THR A 100 -16.69 -17.96 -1.98
C THR A 100 -15.28 -17.66 -1.47
N LEU A 101 -14.93 -18.18 -0.28
CA LEU A 101 -13.58 -18.05 0.26
C LEU A 101 -12.59 -18.81 -0.62
N LYS A 102 -11.55 -18.13 -1.07
CA LYS A 102 -10.49 -18.68 -1.95
C LYS A 102 -9.18 -18.89 -1.21
N ALA A 103 -8.81 -17.96 -0.31
CA ALA A 103 -7.56 -18.05 0.43
C ALA A 103 -7.66 -17.32 1.79
N THR A 104 -6.73 -17.68 2.67
CA THR A 104 -6.49 -16.97 3.93
C THR A 104 -5.01 -16.70 4.03
N LEU A 105 -4.64 -15.42 4.20
CA LEU A 105 -3.26 -14.98 4.37
C LEU A 105 -3.04 -14.62 5.83
N THR A 106 -1.95 -15.08 6.40
CA THR A 106 -1.52 -14.69 7.76
C THR A 106 -0.78 -13.36 7.68
N THR A 107 -1.12 -12.43 8.56
CA THR A 107 -0.49 -11.11 8.64
C THR A 107 -0.15 -10.78 10.09
N THR A 108 0.48 -9.63 10.31
CA THR A 108 0.75 -9.09 11.64
C THR A 108 0.06 -7.74 11.87
N TYR A 109 -0.90 -7.39 11.02
CA TYR A 109 -1.62 -6.11 11.14
C TYR A 109 -2.58 -6.11 12.33
N THR A 110 -2.57 -5.00 13.05
CA THR A 110 -3.57 -4.65 14.06
C THR A 110 -4.76 -3.93 13.42
N GLU A 111 -5.86 -3.77 14.15
CA GLU A 111 -7.05 -3.05 13.67
C GLU A 111 -6.74 -1.59 13.32
N ALA A 112 -5.93 -0.91 14.13
CA ALA A 112 -5.52 0.46 13.89
C ALA A 112 -4.67 0.58 12.60
N GLU A 113 -3.74 -0.32 12.39
CA GLU A 113 -2.92 -0.36 11.17
C GLU A 113 -3.76 -0.62 9.91
N ILE A 114 -4.77 -1.48 10.00
CA ILE A 114 -5.70 -1.74 8.89
C ILE A 114 -6.48 -0.48 8.49
N ALA A 115 -6.86 0.36 9.48
CA ALA A 115 -7.56 1.62 9.22
C ALA A 115 -6.70 2.64 8.46
N ASP A 116 -5.38 2.63 8.70
CA ASP A 116 -4.41 3.57 8.10
C ASP A 116 -3.69 3.02 6.87
N LEU A 117 -4.06 1.83 6.42
CA LEU A 117 -3.39 1.13 5.35
C LEU A 117 -3.66 1.79 3.99
N HIS A 118 -2.60 2.10 3.24
CA HIS A 118 -2.65 2.56 1.86
C HIS A 118 -2.27 1.43 0.91
N PHE A 119 -2.83 1.45 -0.28
CA PHE A 119 -2.57 0.41 -1.27
C PHE A 119 -2.59 0.94 -2.69
N VAL A 120 -1.87 0.23 -3.55
CA VAL A 120 -1.93 0.41 -5.00
C VAL A 120 -1.78 -0.96 -5.66
N GLN A 121 -2.54 -1.19 -6.70
CA GLN A 121 -2.51 -2.46 -7.43
C GLN A 121 -1.92 -2.28 -8.83
N LEU A 122 -1.04 -3.20 -9.21
CA LEU A 122 -0.54 -3.35 -10.57
C LEU A 122 -0.69 -4.82 -10.99
N ASN A 123 -1.60 -5.10 -11.92
CA ASN A 123 -1.93 -6.46 -12.34
C ASN A 123 -2.25 -7.38 -11.15
N ASP A 124 -1.51 -8.48 -11.00
CA ASP A 124 -1.66 -9.46 -9.93
C ASP A 124 -0.88 -9.15 -8.65
N LEU A 125 -0.33 -7.94 -8.53
CA LEU A 125 0.43 -7.45 -7.38
C LEU A 125 -0.30 -6.29 -6.72
N MET A 126 -0.50 -6.36 -5.41
CA MET A 126 -1.00 -5.24 -4.63
C MET A 126 0.02 -4.86 -3.57
N TYR A 127 0.53 -3.64 -3.65
CA TYR A 127 1.45 -3.06 -2.70
C TYR A 127 0.69 -2.41 -1.57
N LEU A 128 1.12 -2.67 -0.34
CA LEU A 128 0.49 -2.19 0.88
C LEU A 128 1.51 -1.45 1.73
N THR A 129 1.12 -0.29 2.25
CA THR A 129 1.95 0.51 3.17
C THR A 129 1.18 0.91 4.40
N VAL A 130 1.88 0.94 5.51
CA VAL A 130 1.47 1.52 6.79
C VAL A 130 2.73 1.96 7.53
N ALA A 131 2.69 3.11 8.18
CA ALA A 131 3.88 3.76 8.77
C ALA A 131 4.64 2.91 9.81
N THR A 132 4.02 1.85 10.35
CA THR A 132 4.58 0.99 11.41
C THR A 132 5.18 -0.31 10.91
N LYS A 133 4.97 -0.68 9.66
CA LYS A 133 5.38 -1.99 9.10
C LYS A 133 6.12 -1.83 7.77
N HIS A 134 7.05 -2.75 7.53
CA HIS A 134 7.70 -2.86 6.23
C HIS A 134 6.65 -2.97 5.11
N PRO A 135 6.82 -2.27 3.97
CA PRO A 135 5.91 -2.38 2.82
C PRO A 135 5.72 -3.85 2.41
N LYS A 136 4.48 -4.24 2.14
CA LYS A 136 4.10 -5.61 1.81
C LYS A 136 3.55 -5.71 0.39
N ILE A 137 3.63 -6.90 -0.17
CA ILE A 137 3.01 -7.26 -1.44
C ILE A 137 2.06 -8.43 -1.21
N ILE A 138 0.83 -8.28 -1.70
CA ILE A 138 -0.07 -9.40 -1.95
C ILE A 138 0.09 -9.80 -3.42
N THR A 139 0.44 -11.05 -3.67
CA THR A 139 0.55 -11.60 -5.03
C THR A 139 -0.49 -12.68 -5.24
N ARG A 140 -1.30 -12.54 -6.29
CA ARG A 140 -2.17 -13.59 -6.77
C ARG A 140 -1.40 -14.46 -7.75
N VAL A 141 -1.13 -15.71 -7.39
CA VAL A 141 -0.50 -16.70 -8.27
C VAL A 141 -1.59 -17.43 -9.08
N THR A 142 -2.64 -17.86 -8.40
CA THR A 142 -3.88 -18.40 -8.99
C THR A 142 -5.06 -17.90 -8.17
N ASP A 143 -6.30 -18.25 -8.58
CA ASP A 143 -7.50 -17.84 -7.83
C ASP A 143 -7.54 -18.38 -6.39
N THR A 144 -6.84 -19.49 -6.13
CA THR A 144 -6.78 -20.14 -4.81
C THR A 144 -5.39 -20.09 -4.16
N SER A 145 -4.38 -19.60 -4.88
CA SER A 145 -3.00 -19.49 -4.39
C SER A 145 -2.57 -18.03 -4.33
N TRP A 146 -2.33 -17.55 -3.12
CA TRP A 146 -1.98 -16.18 -2.81
C TRP A 146 -0.79 -16.13 -1.87
N THR A 147 0.07 -15.14 -2.03
CA THR A 147 1.19 -14.90 -1.12
C THR A 147 1.12 -13.50 -0.51
N PHE A 148 1.71 -13.38 0.68
CA PHE A 148 1.84 -12.11 1.40
C PHE A 148 3.27 -12.01 1.92
N THR A 149 4.08 -11.13 1.31
CA THR A 149 5.51 -11.03 1.56
C THR A 149 5.95 -9.57 1.72
N ASP A 150 7.15 -9.35 2.22
CA ASP A 150 7.79 -8.04 2.16
C ASP A 150 8.08 -7.65 0.71
N VAL A 151 8.06 -6.34 0.42
CA VAL A 151 8.56 -5.83 -0.87
C VAL A 151 10.03 -6.22 -1.00
N PRO A 152 10.42 -7.00 -2.02
CA PRO A 152 11.77 -7.53 -2.14
C PRO A 152 12.72 -6.47 -2.73
N PHE A 153 12.98 -5.40 -1.98
CA PHE A 153 13.91 -4.37 -2.43
C PHE A 153 15.27 -4.96 -2.77
N GLN A 154 15.76 -4.69 -3.96
CA GLN A 154 17.17 -4.90 -4.33
C GLN A 154 17.99 -3.73 -3.77
N PHE A 155 17.65 -2.51 -4.13
CA PHE A 155 18.18 -1.29 -3.52
C PHE A 155 17.04 -0.53 -2.88
N ALA A 156 16.86 -0.68 -1.57
CA ALA A 156 15.84 0.05 -0.83
C ALA A 156 16.12 1.56 -0.84
N PRO A 157 15.10 2.41 -0.64
CA PRO A 157 15.30 3.83 -0.42
C PRO A 157 16.33 4.09 0.70
N ALA A 158 17.20 5.05 0.48
CA ALA A 158 18.24 5.44 1.43
C ALA A 158 18.20 6.93 1.75
N LEU A 159 18.73 7.31 2.90
CA LEU A 159 18.91 8.69 3.31
C LEU A 159 20.14 9.33 2.62
N ASP A 160 20.32 10.63 2.81
CA ASP A 160 21.53 11.29 2.35
C ASP A 160 22.79 10.72 3.02
N PRO A 161 23.94 10.74 2.34
CA PRO A 161 25.19 10.35 2.96
C PRO A 161 25.44 11.20 4.22
N PRO A 162 25.88 10.60 5.31
CA PRO A 162 26.26 11.36 6.49
C PRO A 162 27.49 12.24 6.22
N ASP A 163 27.65 13.28 6.98
CA ASP A 163 28.88 14.08 6.98
C ASP A 163 30.09 13.18 7.23
N ASN A 164 31.09 13.28 6.38
CA ASN A 164 32.16 12.32 6.07
C ASN A 164 33.14 11.95 7.21
N ALA A 165 32.80 12.09 8.46
CA ALA A 165 33.69 11.74 9.56
C ALA A 165 33.74 10.22 9.90
N VAL A 166 32.72 9.46 9.46
CA VAL A 166 32.60 8.05 9.80
C VAL A 166 32.92 7.16 8.61
N THR A 167 33.92 6.30 8.77
CA THR A 167 34.24 5.28 7.76
C THR A 167 33.61 3.95 8.13
N MET A 168 33.25 3.17 7.12
CA MET A 168 32.74 1.79 7.25
C MET A 168 33.79 0.81 6.73
N ARG A 169 33.77 -0.42 7.29
CA ARG A 169 34.61 -1.54 6.86
C ARG A 169 33.79 -2.82 6.88
N LEU A 170 33.89 -3.61 5.83
CA LEU A 170 33.28 -4.93 5.75
C LEU A 170 34.30 -6.01 6.11
N LEU A 171 33.91 -6.96 6.94
CA LEU A 171 34.68 -8.16 7.24
C LEU A 171 33.79 -9.39 7.04
N TYR A 172 34.40 -10.54 6.80
CA TYR A 172 33.66 -11.80 6.89
C TYR A 172 33.15 -12.01 8.32
N ASN A 173 31.93 -12.53 8.48
CA ASN A 173 31.44 -12.97 9.79
C ASN A 173 32.09 -14.31 10.16
N ALA A 174 33.41 -14.33 10.35
CA ALA A 174 34.08 -15.44 10.92
C ALA A 174 33.83 -15.45 12.44
N ALA A 175 33.58 -16.64 13.01
CA ALA A 175 33.45 -16.78 14.45
C ALA A 175 34.71 -16.28 15.16
N TYR A 176 34.54 -15.73 16.35
CA TYR A 176 35.69 -15.48 17.19
C TYR A 176 36.37 -16.79 17.49
N TRP A 177 37.70 -16.74 17.54
CA TRP A 177 38.48 -17.90 17.93
C TRP A 177 38.10 -18.38 19.34
N ASP A 178 37.90 -19.68 19.46
CA ASP A 178 37.61 -20.34 20.73
C ASP A 178 38.61 -21.53 20.98
N ALA A 179 39.23 -21.54 22.14
CA ALA A 179 40.22 -22.55 22.52
C ALA A 179 39.64 -23.99 22.60
N SER A 180 38.34 -24.13 22.75
CA SER A 180 37.65 -25.42 22.81
C SER A 180 37.20 -25.96 21.46
N THR A 181 37.22 -25.11 20.42
CA THR A 181 36.76 -25.48 19.09
C THR A 181 37.85 -26.16 18.28
N VAL A 182 37.50 -27.26 17.59
CA VAL A 182 38.38 -27.93 16.63
C VAL A 182 38.27 -27.26 15.29
N TYR A 183 39.34 -26.72 14.77
CA TYR A 183 39.39 -26.06 13.49
C TYR A 183 39.92 -27.00 12.40
N SER A 184 39.30 -26.94 11.26
CA SER A 184 39.68 -27.64 10.02
C SER A 184 40.28 -26.69 9.01
N GLN A 185 41.10 -27.23 8.11
CA GLN A 185 41.75 -26.46 7.06
C GLN A 185 40.73 -25.58 6.27
N GLY A 186 41.06 -24.31 6.13
CA GLY A 186 40.20 -23.31 5.48
C GLY A 186 39.19 -22.63 6.41
N ASN A 187 39.08 -23.04 7.66
CA ASN A 187 38.24 -22.29 8.58
C ASN A 187 38.78 -20.88 8.77
N LEU A 188 37.87 -19.91 8.72
CA LEU A 188 38.16 -18.52 9.05
C LEU A 188 37.81 -18.26 10.51
N VAL A 189 38.72 -17.58 11.20
CA VAL A 189 38.44 -17.04 12.53
C VAL A 189 38.77 -15.55 12.59
N THR A 190 38.02 -14.81 13.37
CA THR A 190 38.38 -13.45 13.72
C THR A 190 39.13 -13.47 15.05
N MET A 191 40.34 -12.95 15.04
CA MET A 191 41.14 -12.76 16.22
C MET A 191 41.31 -11.28 16.46
N PRO A 192 40.79 -10.74 17.58
CA PRO A 192 41.14 -9.40 17.97
C PRO A 192 42.62 -9.32 18.37
N PHE A 193 43.22 -8.20 18.06
CA PHE A 193 44.48 -7.87 18.72
C PHE A 193 44.16 -7.60 20.20
N THR A 194 44.36 -8.61 21.03
CA THR A 194 43.96 -8.60 22.41
C THR A 194 45.09 -8.10 23.27
N GLN A 195 44.72 -7.25 24.23
CA GLN A 195 45.64 -6.92 25.32
C GLN A 195 45.18 -7.63 26.60
N ALA A 196 46.13 -8.20 27.31
CA ALA A 196 45.83 -8.97 28.50
C ALA A 196 45.37 -8.05 29.65
N ILE A 197 44.32 -8.49 30.33
CA ILE A 197 43.87 -7.89 31.58
C ILE A 197 44.70 -8.48 32.74
N THR A 198 45.23 -7.60 33.59
CA THR A 198 46.00 -7.98 34.76
C THR A 198 45.24 -7.76 36.05
N GLY A 199 44.06 -7.13 36.00
CA GLY A 199 43.23 -6.94 37.20
C GLY A 199 41.86 -6.38 36.83
N ALA A 200 40.84 -6.70 37.66
CA ALA A 200 39.53 -6.11 37.64
C ALA A 200 39.03 -5.92 39.09
N ALA A 201 38.61 -4.68 39.42
CA ALA A 201 38.13 -4.34 40.76
C ALA A 201 37.06 -3.23 40.69
N ILE A 202 36.27 -3.07 41.75
CA ILE A 202 35.34 -1.92 41.86
C ILE A 202 36.09 -0.71 42.41
N VAL A 203 36.12 0.37 41.65
CA VAL A 203 36.70 1.66 42.04
C VAL A 203 35.70 2.76 41.68
N GLY A 204 35.32 3.56 42.68
CA GLY A 204 34.36 4.66 42.46
C GLY A 204 32.97 4.21 41.96
N GLY A 205 32.58 2.97 42.28
CA GLY A 205 31.27 2.43 41.89
C GLY A 205 31.20 1.88 40.47
N LYS A 206 32.35 1.78 39.77
CA LYS A 206 32.48 1.17 38.44
C LYS A 206 33.52 0.08 38.44
N ILE A 207 33.45 -0.88 37.54
CA ILE A 207 34.49 -1.87 37.33
C ILE A 207 35.69 -1.16 36.70
N GLN A 208 36.83 -1.17 37.39
CA GLN A 208 38.12 -0.73 36.85
C GLN A 208 38.89 -1.92 36.34
N ILE A 209 39.34 -1.85 35.13
CA ILE A 209 40.23 -2.83 34.49
C ILE A 209 41.66 -2.31 34.63
N THR A 210 42.58 -3.23 34.94
CA THR A 210 44.00 -2.99 34.89
C THR A 210 44.62 -3.73 33.70
N ALA A 211 45.30 -2.98 32.82
CA ALA A 211 46.03 -3.48 31.67
C ALA A 211 47.22 -2.57 31.38
N ASN A 212 48.39 -3.12 31.21
CA ASN A 212 49.62 -2.35 31.08
C ASN A 212 49.71 -1.58 29.76
N ALA A 213 49.99 -0.29 29.85
CA ALA A 213 50.28 0.58 28.69
C ALA A 213 49.27 0.44 27.54
N HIS A 214 47.99 0.46 27.87
CA HIS A 214 46.92 0.13 26.97
C HIS A 214 46.63 1.24 25.91
N GLY A 215 47.08 2.46 26.08
CA GLY A 215 46.98 3.52 25.08
C GLY A 215 45.57 3.99 24.76
N LEU A 216 44.58 3.71 25.63
CA LEU A 216 43.20 4.11 25.47
C LEU A 216 42.95 5.57 25.85
N SER A 217 41.83 6.12 25.39
CA SER A 217 41.34 7.46 25.72
C SER A 217 39.92 7.38 26.30
N ASN A 218 39.50 8.40 27.07
CA ASN A 218 38.14 8.47 27.56
C ASN A 218 37.12 8.53 26.39
N GLY A 219 36.11 7.71 26.48
CA GLY A 219 35.09 7.61 25.42
C GLY A 219 35.38 6.52 24.39
N ASP A 220 36.56 5.85 24.46
CA ASP A 220 36.79 4.66 23.65
C ASP A 220 35.83 3.53 24.04
N PHE A 221 35.64 2.62 23.12
CA PHE A 221 34.86 1.41 23.36
C PHE A 221 35.76 0.19 23.36
N VAL A 222 35.56 -0.67 24.36
CA VAL A 222 36.29 -1.92 24.49
C VAL A 222 35.34 -3.10 24.53
N ASP A 223 35.77 -4.21 23.93
CA ASP A 223 35.10 -5.49 24.08
C ASP A 223 36.02 -6.41 24.92
N ILE A 224 35.48 -6.92 26.01
CA ILE A 224 36.23 -7.69 27.01
C ILE A 224 35.66 -9.10 27.05
N PHE A 225 36.54 -10.10 27.07
CA PHE A 225 36.12 -11.49 27.14
C PHE A 225 37.15 -12.37 27.92
N GLY A 226 36.65 -13.47 28.45
CA GLY A 226 37.45 -14.46 29.17
C GLY A 226 37.89 -14.03 30.57
N VAL A 227 37.33 -12.97 31.16
CA VAL A 227 37.61 -12.56 32.54
C VAL A 227 36.95 -13.60 33.46
N GLY A 228 37.78 -14.27 34.25
CA GLY A 228 37.34 -15.23 35.26
C GLY A 228 37.06 -14.52 36.59
N GLY A 229 36.15 -15.06 37.40
CA GLY A 229 35.75 -14.49 38.69
C GLY A 229 34.89 -13.21 38.51
N ALA A 230 35.50 -12.16 38.03
CA ALA A 230 34.87 -10.85 37.76
C ALA A 230 34.07 -10.85 36.42
N THR A 231 33.19 -11.80 36.21
CA THR A 231 32.54 -12.07 34.91
C THR A 231 31.67 -10.94 34.39
N ASN A 232 31.21 -10.03 35.26
CA ASN A 232 30.48 -8.81 34.84
C ASN A 232 31.37 -7.79 34.06
N ALA A 233 32.68 -8.02 34.04
CA ALA A 233 33.60 -7.28 33.18
C ALA A 233 33.65 -7.78 31.74
N ASN A 234 33.05 -8.93 31.42
CA ASN A 234 32.95 -9.41 30.05
C ASN A 234 31.80 -8.70 29.31
N GLY A 235 32.06 -8.26 28.09
CA GLY A 235 31.14 -7.60 27.25
C GLY A 235 31.67 -6.31 26.65
N TYR A 236 30.79 -5.57 26.03
CA TYR A 236 31.07 -4.34 25.31
C TYR A 236 30.80 -3.12 26.19
N PHE A 237 31.78 -2.25 26.35
CA PHE A 237 31.65 -1.08 27.23
C PHE A 237 32.29 0.17 26.62
N SER A 238 31.66 1.32 26.84
CA SER A 238 32.38 2.60 26.79
C SER A 238 33.24 2.74 28.04
N ILE A 239 34.33 3.48 27.94
CA ILE A 239 35.28 3.61 29.05
C ILE A 239 35.47 5.07 29.46
N SER A 240 35.72 5.22 30.75
CA SER A 240 35.99 6.51 31.38
C SER A 240 37.11 6.37 32.42
N SER A 241 37.54 7.51 33.01
CA SER A 241 38.61 7.54 34.00
C SER A 241 39.88 6.81 33.55
N VAL A 242 40.26 7.04 32.31
CA VAL A 242 41.42 6.38 31.68
C VAL A 242 42.73 6.93 32.24
N ALA A 243 43.61 6.05 32.69
CA ALA A 243 44.99 6.31 33.12
C ALA A 243 45.93 5.40 32.35
N THR A 244 47.24 5.54 32.48
CA THR A 244 48.24 4.79 31.70
C THR A 244 48.04 3.26 31.72
N ASN A 245 47.59 2.69 32.86
CA ASN A 245 47.44 1.24 33.05
C ASN A 245 46.05 0.84 33.52
N THR A 246 45.09 1.75 33.61
CA THR A 246 43.75 1.46 34.11
C THR A 246 42.69 2.26 33.38
N PHE A 247 41.47 1.68 33.24
CA PHE A 247 40.30 2.35 32.75
C PHE A 247 39.05 1.80 33.45
N GLN A 248 37.97 2.57 33.48
CA GLN A 248 36.70 2.18 34.09
C GLN A 248 35.65 1.88 33.03
N LEU A 249 34.85 0.81 33.26
CA LEU A 249 33.77 0.38 32.40
C LEU A 249 32.50 1.15 32.77
N ASP A 250 31.92 1.88 31.83
CA ASP A 250 30.69 2.60 32.03
C ASP A 250 29.46 1.66 32.11
N GLY A 251 28.52 2.00 32.94
CA GLY A 251 27.31 1.18 33.15
C GLY A 251 27.51 -0.05 34.04
N THR A 252 28.69 -0.25 34.59
CA THR A 252 28.99 -1.38 35.50
C THR A 252 29.08 -0.93 36.95
N SER A 253 28.63 -1.76 37.90
CA SER A 253 28.64 -1.41 39.31
C SER A 253 28.93 -2.56 40.28
N THR A 254 28.94 -3.80 39.81
CA THR A 254 29.08 -4.99 40.65
C THR A 254 30.02 -6.02 40.04
N LEU A 255 30.75 -6.73 40.88
CA LEU A 255 31.51 -7.95 40.51
C LEU A 255 30.90 -9.16 41.21
N PRO A 256 30.58 -10.24 40.48
CA PRO A 256 30.03 -11.48 41.10
C PRO A 256 31.03 -12.23 41.95
N ALA A 257 32.31 -12.12 41.64
CA ALA A 257 33.41 -12.72 42.41
C ALA A 257 34.71 -11.94 42.17
N THR A 258 35.75 -12.26 42.93
CA THR A 258 37.08 -11.70 42.78
C THR A 258 37.70 -12.10 41.45
N TYR A 259 38.40 -11.16 40.81
CA TYR A 259 39.12 -11.42 39.56
C TYR A 259 40.08 -12.60 39.66
N THR A 260 39.99 -13.49 38.66
CA THR A 260 40.93 -14.63 38.54
C THR A 260 42.18 -14.16 37.79
N ALA A 261 43.32 -14.11 38.45
CA ALA A 261 44.57 -13.62 37.88
C ALA A 261 44.97 -14.36 36.60
N GLY A 262 45.44 -13.62 35.61
CA GLY A 262 45.86 -14.16 34.31
C GLY A 262 44.70 -14.50 33.34
N THR A 263 43.47 -14.10 33.66
CA THR A 263 42.32 -14.29 32.80
C THR A 263 41.83 -12.97 32.18
N GLY A 264 41.21 -13.05 31.04
CA GLY A 264 40.60 -11.92 30.34
C GLY A 264 41.56 -11.19 29.43
N VAL A 265 40.97 -10.76 28.34
CA VAL A 265 41.61 -9.91 27.33
C VAL A 265 40.58 -8.91 26.82
N PHE A 266 41.03 -7.79 26.32
CA PHE A 266 40.18 -6.81 25.66
C PHE A 266 40.77 -6.34 24.35
N TYR A 267 39.92 -5.82 23.47
CA TYR A 267 40.36 -5.09 22.30
C TYR A 267 39.56 -3.79 22.16
N VAL A 268 40.11 -2.83 21.44
CA VAL A 268 39.52 -1.50 21.22
C VAL A 268 38.71 -1.51 19.94
N GLN A 269 37.44 -1.20 20.02
CA GLN A 269 36.57 -1.19 18.85
C GLN A 269 36.68 0.10 17.99
N THR A 270 37.19 1.17 18.56
CA THR A 270 37.42 2.43 17.83
C THR A 270 38.56 2.34 16.81
N ASN A 271 39.45 1.35 16.93
CA ASN A 271 40.51 1.10 15.97
C ASN A 271 40.22 -0.16 15.14
N LEU A 272 39.68 0.06 13.96
CA LEU A 272 39.28 -0.99 13.01
C LEU A 272 40.43 -1.93 12.58
N ASP A 273 41.68 -1.54 12.82
CA ASP A 273 42.83 -2.35 12.49
C ASP A 273 43.11 -3.51 13.46
N HIS A 274 42.40 -3.56 14.59
CA HIS A 274 42.59 -4.61 15.58
C HIS A 274 41.89 -5.93 15.29
N LEU A 275 40.86 -5.93 14.45
CA LEU A 275 40.17 -7.14 14.04
C LEU A 275 40.80 -7.73 12.78
N LYS A 276 41.54 -8.83 12.91
CA LYS A 276 42.13 -9.55 11.79
C LYS A 276 41.48 -10.90 11.61
N THR A 277 41.25 -11.26 10.38
CA THR A 277 40.80 -12.60 10.01
C THR A 277 41.97 -13.47 9.71
N TYR A 278 41.96 -14.72 10.20
CA TYR A 278 42.99 -15.73 10.00
C TYR A 278 42.40 -16.97 9.37
N VAL A 279 43.20 -17.64 8.57
CA VAL A 279 42.87 -18.91 7.92
C VAL A 279 43.62 -20.03 8.66
N TYR A 280 42.92 -21.11 9.02
CA TYR A 280 43.55 -22.32 9.51
C TYR A 280 44.15 -23.14 8.35
N ASN A 281 45.45 -23.33 8.37
CA ASN A 281 46.18 -23.95 7.24
C ASN A 281 46.53 -25.41 7.43
N SER A 282 46.53 -25.92 8.67
CA SER A 282 46.94 -27.30 8.96
C SER A 282 45.94 -28.31 8.38
N ALA A 283 46.45 -29.33 7.71
CA ALA A 283 45.64 -30.47 7.24
C ALA A 283 45.09 -31.34 8.36
N THR A 284 45.68 -31.23 9.55
CA THR A 284 45.20 -31.94 10.74
C THR A 284 44.31 -31.07 11.59
N PRO A 285 43.02 -31.38 11.76
CA PRO A 285 42.15 -30.64 12.66
C PRO A 285 42.71 -30.59 14.08
N SER A 286 42.67 -29.42 14.71
CA SER A 286 43.25 -29.23 16.04
C SER A 286 42.53 -28.12 16.82
N THR A 287 42.55 -28.20 18.14
CA THR A 287 42.19 -27.15 19.08
C THR A 287 43.38 -26.22 19.39
N ALA A 288 44.32 -26.08 18.48
CA ALA A 288 45.55 -25.30 18.69
C ALA A 288 45.32 -23.89 19.19
N GLY A 289 45.99 -23.53 20.25
CA GLY A 289 45.95 -22.20 20.85
C GLY A 289 46.32 -21.08 19.88
N ILE A 290 45.93 -19.85 20.21
CA ILE A 290 46.29 -18.63 19.46
C ILE A 290 47.79 -18.39 19.64
N VAL A 291 48.60 -19.17 18.99
CA VAL A 291 49.93 -18.73 18.63
C VAL A 291 49.90 -18.68 17.12
N LEU A 292 50.21 -17.53 16.54
CA LEU A 292 50.51 -17.39 15.11
C LEU A 292 51.69 -18.33 14.86
N ASN A 293 51.36 -19.58 14.68
CA ASN A 293 52.30 -20.65 14.33
C ASN A 293 52.01 -21.04 12.87
N ALA A 294 52.75 -22.03 12.39
CA ALA A 294 52.60 -22.53 11.03
C ALA A 294 51.18 -23.03 10.66
N SER A 295 50.26 -23.11 11.65
CA SER A 295 48.87 -23.55 11.45
C SER A 295 47.89 -22.40 11.16
N TRP A 296 48.28 -21.15 11.38
CA TRP A 296 47.45 -19.97 11.14
C TRP A 296 48.18 -18.94 10.30
N SER A 297 47.49 -18.40 9.26
CA SER A 297 47.98 -17.28 8.47
C SER A 297 46.95 -16.16 8.46
N ALA A 298 47.40 -14.91 8.54
CA ALA A 298 46.54 -13.76 8.36
C ALA A 298 45.87 -13.82 6.96
N ALA A 299 44.57 -13.65 6.93
CA ALA A 299 43.83 -13.64 5.68
C ALA A 299 44.14 -12.36 4.91
N VAL A 300 44.59 -12.49 3.66
CA VAL A 300 44.79 -11.39 2.73
C VAL A 300 43.80 -11.57 1.58
N PHE A 301 42.88 -10.62 1.48
CA PHE A 301 41.82 -10.67 0.45
C PHE A 301 42.34 -10.09 -0.85
N LEU A 302 42.45 -10.93 -1.85
CA LEU A 302 43.05 -10.60 -3.16
C LEU A 302 41.97 -10.51 -4.26
N PRO A 303 42.27 -9.85 -5.37
CA PRO A 303 41.48 -9.92 -6.60
C PRO A 303 41.17 -11.35 -7.04
N PRO A 304 40.24 -11.58 -8.00
CA PRO A 304 39.97 -12.89 -8.53
C PRO A 304 41.24 -13.60 -8.96
N TRP A 305 41.29 -14.92 -8.73
CA TRP A 305 42.45 -15.74 -9.03
C TRP A 305 42.88 -15.63 -10.50
N ASN A 306 44.19 -15.44 -10.72
CA ASN A 306 44.83 -15.38 -12.04
C ASN A 306 46.03 -16.29 -12.12
N VAL A 307 46.25 -16.92 -13.31
CA VAL A 307 47.43 -17.73 -13.56
C VAL A 307 48.69 -16.88 -13.48
N GLY A 308 49.77 -17.46 -12.95
CA GLY A 308 51.10 -16.81 -12.87
C GLY A 308 51.27 -15.93 -11.64
N THR A 309 50.24 -15.68 -10.82
CA THR A 309 50.39 -14.97 -9.57
C THR A 309 51.02 -15.87 -8.47
N VAL A 310 51.86 -15.29 -7.63
CA VAL A 310 52.36 -16.00 -6.46
C VAL A 310 51.32 -15.91 -5.35
N GLN A 311 50.90 -17.04 -4.84
CA GLN A 311 49.91 -17.16 -3.77
C GLN A 311 50.66 -17.66 -2.49
N VAL A 312 50.33 -17.02 -1.39
CA VAL A 312 50.90 -17.43 -0.08
C VAL A 312 49.83 -17.95 0.87
N ALA A 313 50.18 -18.70 1.85
CA ALA A 313 49.22 -19.18 2.84
C ALA A 313 48.52 -18.00 3.54
N GLY A 314 47.19 -18.02 3.57
CA GLY A 314 46.35 -16.91 4.04
C GLY A 314 45.75 -16.07 2.94
N ASP A 315 46.21 -16.15 1.71
CA ASP A 315 45.57 -15.46 0.59
C ASP A 315 44.15 -16.00 0.37
N VAL A 316 43.20 -15.09 0.26
CA VAL A 316 41.80 -15.41 -0.06
C VAL A 316 41.48 -14.86 -1.43
N VAL A 317 41.15 -15.75 -2.33
CA VAL A 317 40.83 -15.40 -3.74
C VAL A 317 39.44 -15.88 -4.09
N GLU A 318 38.84 -15.19 -5.03
CA GLU A 318 37.57 -15.60 -5.63
C GLU A 318 37.85 -16.38 -6.92
N TYR A 319 37.17 -17.51 -7.08
CA TYR A 319 37.23 -18.31 -8.28
C TYR A 319 35.86 -18.95 -8.58
N PHE A 320 35.28 -18.67 -9.77
CA PHE A 320 33.97 -19.17 -10.20
C PHE A 320 32.88 -19.11 -9.12
N GLY A 321 32.77 -17.96 -8.48
CA GLY A 321 31.67 -17.71 -7.53
C GLY A 321 31.89 -18.25 -6.12
N SER A 322 33.03 -18.77 -5.85
CA SER A 322 33.37 -19.25 -4.51
C SER A 322 34.67 -18.61 -4.03
N ASN A 323 34.76 -18.37 -2.72
CA ASN A 323 35.99 -17.91 -2.12
C ASN A 323 36.82 -19.11 -1.66
N TYR A 324 38.12 -19.05 -1.89
CA TYR A 324 39.09 -20.07 -1.50
C TYR A 324 40.24 -19.41 -0.75
N ALA A 325 40.62 -20.04 0.35
CA ALA A 325 41.85 -19.68 1.08
C ALA A 325 43.02 -20.52 0.57
N CYS A 326 44.11 -19.85 0.25
CA CYS A 326 45.38 -20.52 0.03
C CYS A 326 45.89 -21.07 1.35
N VAL A 327 46.04 -22.38 1.45
CA VAL A 327 46.55 -23.06 2.64
C VAL A 327 48.02 -23.50 2.49
N THR A 328 48.49 -23.56 1.25
CA THR A 328 49.90 -23.84 0.94
C THR A 328 50.40 -22.95 -0.17
N GLY A 329 51.44 -22.16 0.10
CA GLY A 329 52.02 -21.22 -0.89
C GLY A 329 52.47 -21.88 -2.20
N HIS A 330 52.13 -21.28 -3.33
CA HIS A 330 52.43 -21.80 -4.66
C HIS A 330 52.38 -20.71 -5.72
N THR A 331 52.88 -20.94 -6.90
CA THR A 331 52.62 -20.10 -8.08
C THR A 331 51.40 -20.64 -8.81
N ALA A 332 50.43 -19.75 -9.03
CA ALA A 332 49.16 -20.08 -9.65
C ALA A 332 49.35 -20.62 -11.10
N SER A 333 48.76 -21.79 -11.36
CA SER A 333 48.76 -22.45 -12.68
C SER A 333 47.43 -23.13 -12.90
N SER A 334 47.14 -23.50 -14.12
CA SER A 334 45.93 -24.25 -14.45
C SER A 334 45.79 -25.59 -13.73
N ALA A 335 46.89 -26.17 -13.30
CA ALA A 335 46.92 -27.45 -12.60
C ALA A 335 46.62 -27.33 -11.09
N ASN A 336 46.89 -26.18 -10.49
CA ASN A 336 46.67 -25.92 -9.05
C ASN A 336 45.66 -24.80 -8.79
N ARG A 337 44.72 -24.64 -9.70
CA ARG A 337 43.64 -23.65 -9.57
C ARG A 337 42.71 -23.95 -8.37
N PRO A 338 42.03 -22.96 -7.79
CA PRO A 338 41.08 -23.18 -6.73
C PRO A 338 40.05 -24.26 -7.10
N GLY A 339 39.75 -25.15 -6.17
CA GLY A 339 38.83 -26.27 -6.36
C GLY A 339 39.42 -27.54 -6.97
N LEU A 340 40.70 -27.53 -7.45
CA LEU A 340 41.37 -28.71 -7.98
C LEU A 340 42.53 -29.23 -7.19
N GLY A 341 43.15 -28.46 -6.32
CA GLY A 341 44.38 -28.85 -5.63
C GLY A 341 44.28 -28.78 -4.13
N ALA A 342 45.15 -29.54 -3.41
CA ALA A 342 45.27 -29.49 -1.97
C ALA A 342 45.82 -28.14 -1.44
N GLN A 343 46.16 -27.22 -2.33
CA GLN A 343 46.63 -25.89 -1.99
C GLN A 343 45.52 -24.92 -1.58
N TRP A 344 44.25 -25.27 -1.83
CA TRP A 344 43.10 -24.41 -1.63
C TRP A 344 42.07 -25.07 -0.74
N ALA A 345 41.52 -24.32 0.19
CA ALA A 345 40.35 -24.69 0.96
C ALA A 345 39.16 -23.77 0.62
N LEU A 346 37.99 -24.39 0.40
CA LEU A 346 36.76 -23.65 0.14
C LEU A 346 36.32 -22.91 1.42
N ILE A 347 35.99 -21.63 1.27
CA ILE A 347 35.41 -20.81 2.34
C ILE A 347 33.92 -20.72 2.14
N THR A 348 33.17 -21.12 3.15
CA THR A 348 31.70 -20.97 3.14
C THR A 348 31.33 -19.82 4.11
N VAL A 349 31.01 -18.63 3.56
CA VAL A 349 30.57 -17.48 4.34
C VAL A 349 29.30 -16.92 3.75
N THR A 350 28.26 -16.83 4.57
CA THR A 350 26.95 -16.29 4.18
C THR A 350 26.69 -14.89 4.70
N ASN A 351 27.39 -14.47 5.75
CA ASN A 351 27.17 -13.20 6.42
C ASN A 351 28.48 -12.41 6.57
N TYR A 352 28.32 -11.10 6.69
CA TYR A 352 29.42 -10.16 6.89
C TYR A 352 29.18 -9.32 8.13
N ARG A 353 30.27 -8.82 8.72
CA ARG A 353 30.24 -7.77 9.74
C ARG A 353 30.51 -6.44 9.09
N LEU A 354 29.67 -5.46 9.37
CA LEU A 354 29.89 -4.07 9.01
C LEU A 354 30.33 -3.33 10.27
N LEU A 355 31.52 -2.76 10.22
CA LEU A 355 32.13 -2.01 11.31
C LEU A 355 32.12 -0.52 10.97
N ALA A 356 31.81 0.33 11.95
CA ALA A 356 31.87 1.78 11.84
C ALA A 356 33.02 2.34 12.70
N SER A 357 33.68 3.38 12.23
CA SER A 357 34.78 4.04 12.97
C SER A 357 34.30 4.83 14.21
N SER A 358 33.00 5.07 14.33
CA SER A 358 32.37 5.66 15.51
C SER A 358 30.97 5.09 15.70
N ALA A 359 30.37 5.32 16.88
CA ALA A 359 29.03 4.84 17.21
C ALA A 359 28.00 5.32 16.17
N THR A 360 27.42 4.41 15.38
CA THR A 360 26.59 4.71 14.21
C THR A 360 25.34 3.84 14.16
N PHE A 361 25.41 2.62 14.69
CA PHE A 361 24.32 1.65 14.61
C PHE A 361 23.43 1.72 15.83
N ASP A 362 22.14 1.49 15.59
CA ASP A 362 21.14 1.27 16.63
C ASP A 362 20.76 -0.22 16.68
N ALA A 363 20.51 -0.77 17.86
CA ALA A 363 20.12 -2.17 18.03
C ALA A 363 18.85 -2.55 17.23
N THR A 364 18.04 -1.58 16.86
CA THR A 364 16.79 -1.73 16.11
C THR A 364 16.95 -1.57 14.60
N GLU A 365 18.17 -1.49 14.07
CA GLU A 365 18.44 -1.40 12.63
C GLU A 365 18.16 -2.72 11.87
N ALA A 366 17.99 -3.83 12.57
CA ALA A 366 17.68 -5.11 11.96
C ALA A 366 16.48 -5.02 11.00
N GLY A 367 16.64 -5.58 9.80
CA GLY A 367 15.67 -5.50 8.71
C GLY A 367 15.82 -4.27 7.80
N SER A 368 16.66 -3.29 8.13
CA SER A 368 16.96 -2.17 7.24
C SER A 368 17.99 -2.55 6.18
N THR A 369 17.84 -2.02 4.97
CA THR A 369 18.82 -2.21 3.88
C THR A 369 19.58 -0.91 3.67
N TRP A 370 20.88 -0.94 3.91
CA TRP A 370 21.79 0.18 3.74
C TRP A 370 22.44 0.14 2.37
N GLN A 371 22.89 1.29 1.86
CA GLN A 371 23.67 1.38 0.64
C GLN A 371 25.14 1.66 1.01
N LEU A 372 26.03 0.77 0.63
CA LEU A 372 27.45 0.89 0.87
C LEU A 372 28.18 1.15 -0.44
N SER A 373 29.01 2.21 -0.49
CA SER A 373 29.76 2.61 -1.67
C SER A 373 31.26 2.57 -1.40
N PRO A 374 31.89 1.40 -1.44
CA PRO A 374 33.31 1.25 -1.09
C PRO A 374 34.30 1.92 -2.05
N GLY A 375 33.81 2.66 -3.04
CA GLY A 375 34.65 3.37 -4.01
C GLY A 375 34.80 2.60 -5.34
N SER A 376 35.47 3.22 -6.31
CA SER A 376 35.79 2.54 -7.57
C SER A 376 36.99 1.64 -7.33
N THR A 377 36.77 0.38 -7.03
CA THR A 377 37.82 -0.62 -7.21
C THR A 377 37.87 -0.88 -8.72
N LYS A 378 38.94 -0.44 -9.37
CA LYS A 378 39.17 -0.76 -10.76
C LYS A 378 39.53 -2.25 -10.83
N ARG A 379 38.54 -3.09 -10.99
CA ARG A 379 38.74 -4.52 -11.20
C ARG A 379 39.08 -4.73 -12.66
N VAL A 380 40.17 -5.41 -12.88
CA VAL A 380 40.57 -5.86 -14.20
C VAL A 380 40.74 -7.35 -14.15
N VAL A 381 39.97 -8.07 -14.95
CA VAL A 381 40.21 -9.49 -15.19
C VAL A 381 40.96 -9.60 -16.49
N THR A 382 42.21 -10.07 -16.42
CA THR A 382 43.01 -10.38 -17.61
C THR A 382 43.38 -11.85 -17.57
N GLU A 383 42.95 -12.59 -18.59
CA GLU A 383 43.26 -13.99 -18.78
C GLU A 383 44.02 -14.23 -20.05
N PRO A 384 45.10 -15.00 -20.02
CA PRO A 384 45.77 -15.42 -21.23
C PRO A 384 44.93 -16.47 -21.97
N ILE A 385 44.91 -16.36 -23.28
CA ILE A 385 44.26 -17.39 -24.13
C ILE A 385 45.19 -18.60 -24.20
N LEU A 386 44.64 -19.80 -24.08
CA LEU A 386 45.41 -21.05 -24.13
C LEU A 386 46.31 -21.10 -25.35
N ALA A 387 47.55 -21.62 -25.16
CA ALA A 387 48.49 -21.87 -26.25
C ALA A 387 48.02 -22.99 -27.17
N ALA A 388 47.16 -23.90 -26.73
CA ALA A 388 46.63 -25.04 -27.50
C ALA A 388 45.21 -24.78 -28.01
N ILE A 389 44.80 -25.54 -29.00
CA ILE A 389 43.39 -25.59 -29.45
C ILE A 389 42.48 -25.93 -28.26
N GLY A 390 41.35 -25.24 -28.14
CA GLY A 390 40.41 -25.48 -27.07
C GLY A 390 39.65 -24.22 -26.62
N THR A 391 38.88 -24.37 -25.59
CA THR A 391 38.09 -23.30 -24.99
C THR A 391 38.76 -22.77 -23.72
N THR A 392 38.99 -21.48 -23.66
CA THR A 392 39.41 -20.75 -22.44
C THR A 392 38.24 -19.90 -21.96
N THR A 393 37.93 -20.00 -20.70
CA THR A 393 36.93 -19.14 -20.06
C THR A 393 37.61 -18.30 -18.99
N SER A 394 37.42 -16.97 -19.03
CA SER A 394 37.95 -16.08 -18.00
C SER A 394 37.16 -16.21 -16.68
N ALA A 395 37.75 -15.77 -15.60
CA ALA A 395 37.00 -15.52 -14.39
C ALA A 395 35.86 -14.53 -14.66
N ALA A 396 34.74 -14.71 -13.98
CA ALA A 396 33.64 -13.74 -14.07
C ALA A 396 33.89 -12.57 -13.14
N ILE A 397 33.59 -11.36 -13.60
CA ILE A 397 33.72 -10.11 -12.85
C ILE A 397 32.35 -9.47 -12.67
N PHE A 398 32.06 -8.98 -11.47
CA PHE A 398 30.85 -8.22 -11.23
C PHE A 398 31.04 -6.76 -11.60
N ILE A 399 30.18 -6.22 -12.41
CA ILE A 399 30.24 -4.83 -12.92
C ILE A 399 28.90 -4.14 -12.75
N GLN A 400 28.94 -2.88 -12.34
CA GLN A 400 27.82 -1.94 -12.35
C GLN A 400 28.23 -0.74 -13.21
N GLY A 401 27.31 -0.24 -14.05
CA GLY A 401 27.59 0.88 -14.95
C GLY A 401 28.47 0.49 -16.14
N SER A 402 29.12 1.49 -16.74
CA SER A 402 29.88 1.29 -17.99
C SER A 402 31.12 0.42 -17.81
N TYR A 403 31.38 -0.44 -18.78
CA TYR A 403 32.57 -1.30 -18.80
C TYR A 403 33.20 -1.34 -20.17
N LEU A 404 34.48 -1.75 -20.18
CA LEU A 404 35.28 -1.95 -21.37
C LEU A 404 35.78 -3.39 -21.43
N ALA A 405 35.31 -4.12 -22.40
CA ALA A 405 35.80 -5.47 -22.70
C ALA A 405 36.78 -5.44 -23.89
N ARG A 406 37.99 -5.94 -23.68
CA ARG A 406 39.05 -5.95 -24.69
C ARG A 406 39.58 -7.36 -24.92
N THR A 407 40.01 -7.62 -26.13
CA THR A 407 40.85 -8.80 -26.45
C THR A 407 41.95 -8.40 -27.41
N SER A 408 43.12 -9.03 -27.24
CA SER A 408 44.24 -8.87 -28.12
C SER A 408 44.83 -10.23 -28.44
N TRP A 409 45.30 -10.40 -29.67
CA TRP A 409 45.97 -11.63 -30.11
C TRP A 409 47.10 -11.32 -31.09
N SER A 410 48.06 -12.26 -31.14
CA SER A 410 49.19 -12.22 -32.08
C SER A 410 49.59 -13.64 -32.45
N SER A 411 49.90 -13.87 -33.74
CA SER A 411 50.42 -15.12 -34.27
C SER A 411 51.50 -14.85 -35.32
N THR A 412 52.60 -15.58 -35.25
CA THR A 412 53.77 -15.34 -36.09
C THR A 412 53.80 -16.08 -37.43
N ALA A 413 52.94 -17.12 -37.60
CA ALA A 413 53.06 -17.99 -38.76
C ALA A 413 51.77 -18.28 -39.52
N THR A 414 50.62 -18.23 -38.85
CA THR A 414 49.29 -18.51 -39.38
C THR A 414 48.26 -17.57 -38.80
N PRO A 415 47.14 -17.30 -39.49
CA PRO A 415 46.07 -16.51 -38.95
C PRO A 415 45.61 -17.04 -37.60
N TYR A 416 45.28 -16.13 -36.67
CA TYR A 416 44.82 -16.49 -35.36
C TYR A 416 43.36 -16.89 -35.39
N GLY A 417 43.06 -18.17 -35.38
CA GLY A 417 41.69 -18.70 -35.41
C GLY A 417 41.11 -18.76 -33.99
N CYS A 418 40.28 -17.78 -33.65
CA CYS A 418 39.57 -17.75 -32.37
C CYS A 418 38.20 -17.12 -32.53
N THR A 419 37.21 -17.67 -31.82
CA THR A 419 35.94 -17.03 -31.55
C THR A 419 35.93 -16.49 -30.14
N PHE A 420 35.70 -15.20 -30.02
CA PHE A 420 35.59 -14.49 -28.73
C PHE A 420 34.12 -14.25 -28.41
N GLN A 421 33.66 -14.73 -27.29
CA GLN A 421 32.31 -14.48 -26.77
C GLN A 421 32.37 -13.71 -25.47
N LEU A 422 31.72 -12.54 -25.40
CA LEU A 422 31.43 -11.86 -24.15
C LEU A 422 30.09 -12.37 -23.62
N GLN A 423 30.11 -12.89 -22.43
CA GLN A 423 28.94 -13.48 -21.80
C GLN A 423 28.54 -12.70 -20.55
N GLU A 424 27.25 -12.59 -20.33
CA GLU A 424 26.63 -11.96 -19.18
C GLU A 424 25.81 -12.97 -18.39
N SER A 425 25.74 -12.78 -17.07
CA SER A 425 24.88 -13.53 -16.17
C SER A 425 24.38 -12.64 -15.05
N LEU A 426 23.11 -12.74 -14.69
CA LEU A 426 22.56 -12.11 -13.51
C LEU A 426 22.70 -13.00 -12.27
N ASP A 427 22.75 -14.30 -12.45
CA ASP A 427 22.79 -15.31 -11.39
C ASP A 427 24.17 -15.95 -11.19
N ARG A 428 25.17 -15.54 -11.97
CA ARG A 428 26.53 -16.06 -11.97
C ARG A 428 26.66 -17.56 -12.33
N ILE A 429 25.55 -18.22 -12.61
CA ILE A 429 25.48 -19.64 -12.97
C ILE A 429 25.19 -19.79 -14.45
N ASN A 430 24.16 -19.13 -14.91
CA ASN A 430 23.65 -19.20 -16.28
C ASN A 430 24.16 -18.01 -17.09
N PHE A 431 25.18 -18.25 -17.89
CA PHE A 431 25.78 -17.22 -18.73
C PHE A 431 25.22 -17.27 -20.16
N THR A 432 24.78 -16.11 -20.63
CA THR A 432 24.32 -15.91 -22.01
C THR A 432 25.33 -15.09 -22.81
N THR A 433 25.58 -15.48 -24.09
CA THR A 433 26.46 -14.70 -24.96
C THR A 433 25.74 -13.44 -25.41
N ILE A 434 26.26 -12.28 -25.03
CA ILE A 434 25.74 -10.96 -25.43
C ILE A 434 26.40 -10.42 -26.69
N LYS A 435 27.64 -10.82 -26.93
CA LYS A 435 28.39 -10.41 -28.10
C LYS A 435 29.40 -11.50 -28.54
N GLU A 436 29.56 -11.67 -29.83
CA GLU A 436 30.49 -12.60 -30.41
C GLU A 436 31.31 -11.96 -31.52
N TRP A 437 32.58 -12.31 -31.59
CA TRP A 437 33.51 -11.89 -32.62
C TRP A 437 34.31 -13.11 -33.09
N VAL A 438 34.45 -13.27 -34.40
CA VAL A 438 35.27 -14.31 -35.01
C VAL A 438 36.46 -13.63 -35.70
N THR A 439 37.67 -14.09 -35.42
CA THR A 439 38.85 -13.55 -36.05
C THR A 439 38.86 -13.92 -37.52
N GLY A 440 39.29 -12.99 -38.38
CA GLY A 440 39.37 -13.26 -39.83
C GLY A 440 40.43 -14.32 -40.19
N THR A 441 40.21 -15.03 -41.27
CA THR A 441 41.11 -16.10 -41.77
C THR A 441 42.48 -15.62 -42.26
N THR A 442 42.72 -14.31 -42.29
CA THR A 442 43.94 -13.67 -42.80
C THR A 442 44.66 -12.82 -41.72
N GLN A 443 44.02 -12.60 -40.54
CA GLN A 443 44.60 -11.75 -39.52
C GLN A 443 45.58 -12.53 -38.64
N GLN A 444 46.83 -12.07 -38.57
CA GLN A 444 47.84 -12.62 -37.68
C GLN A 444 47.83 -11.95 -36.30
N GLU A 445 47.45 -10.68 -36.23
CA GLU A 445 47.29 -9.94 -34.99
C GLU A 445 46.07 -9.03 -35.01
N GLY A 446 45.57 -8.67 -33.85
CA GLY A 446 44.43 -7.77 -33.76
C GLY A 446 44.03 -7.45 -32.34
N THR A 447 43.18 -6.44 -32.23
CA THR A 447 42.54 -6.04 -30.98
C THR A 447 41.06 -5.80 -31.23
N ILE A 448 40.24 -6.19 -30.25
CA ILE A 448 38.83 -5.84 -30.18
C ILE A 448 38.61 -5.04 -28.92
N SER A 449 37.85 -3.96 -29.01
CA SER A 449 37.39 -3.17 -27.86
C SER A 449 35.89 -3.02 -27.98
N TYR A 450 35.19 -3.27 -26.85
CA TYR A 450 33.75 -3.17 -26.75
C TYR A 450 33.39 -2.45 -25.45
N THR A 451 32.68 -1.35 -25.57
CA THR A 451 32.16 -0.60 -24.41
C THR A 451 30.66 -0.78 -24.36
N ALA A 452 30.16 -1.09 -23.20
CA ALA A 452 28.71 -1.21 -22.92
C ALA A 452 28.43 -0.84 -21.47
N ASP A 453 27.14 -0.71 -21.17
CA ASP A 453 26.65 -0.44 -19.83
C ASP A 453 26.06 -1.73 -19.24
N ALA A 454 26.53 -2.09 -18.03
CA ALA A 454 25.90 -3.10 -17.22
C ALA A 454 24.65 -2.51 -16.52
N PRO A 455 23.66 -3.36 -16.14
CA PRO A 455 22.54 -2.92 -15.33
C PRO A 455 23.00 -2.18 -14.06
N ASN A 456 22.22 -1.21 -13.61
CA ASN A 456 22.53 -0.50 -12.36
C ASN A 456 22.58 -1.42 -11.13
N THR A 457 21.84 -2.53 -11.18
CA THR A 457 21.90 -3.61 -10.19
C THR A 457 23.16 -4.44 -10.28
N GLY A 458 23.92 -4.28 -11.36
CA GLY A 458 25.10 -5.05 -11.66
C GLY A 458 24.82 -6.35 -12.42
N GLY A 459 25.85 -6.82 -13.11
CA GLY A 459 25.87 -8.09 -13.81
C GLY A 459 27.23 -8.77 -13.71
N TRP A 460 27.28 -10.07 -13.94
CA TRP A 460 28.51 -10.85 -14.00
C TRP A 460 28.92 -11.03 -15.46
N TYR A 461 30.14 -10.67 -15.78
CA TYR A 461 30.68 -10.69 -17.14
C TYR A 461 31.90 -11.59 -17.21
N ARG A 462 32.02 -12.36 -18.31
CA ARG A 462 33.21 -13.19 -18.59
C ARG A 462 33.44 -13.27 -20.08
N TRP A 463 34.69 -13.63 -20.42
CA TRP A 463 35.06 -14.00 -21.77
C TRP A 463 35.07 -15.53 -21.94
N VAL A 464 34.61 -16.00 -23.07
CA VAL A 464 34.85 -17.36 -23.55
C VAL A 464 35.60 -17.23 -24.89
N CYS A 465 36.76 -17.88 -24.99
CA CYS A 465 37.59 -17.88 -26.16
C CYS A 465 37.71 -19.29 -26.68
N ILE A 466 37.21 -19.54 -27.90
CA ILE A 466 37.26 -20.84 -28.57
C ILE A 466 38.34 -20.76 -29.64
N LYS A 467 39.52 -21.28 -29.34
CA LYS A 467 40.68 -21.28 -30.21
C LYS A 467 40.67 -22.50 -31.11
N THR A 468 40.72 -22.26 -32.40
CA THR A 468 40.69 -23.29 -33.44
C THR A 468 42.05 -23.57 -34.09
N ASN A 469 43.10 -22.79 -33.74
CA ASN A 469 44.42 -22.82 -34.29
C ASN A 469 45.48 -22.94 -33.18
N VAL A 470 46.61 -23.65 -33.45
CA VAL A 470 47.63 -23.99 -32.44
C VAL A 470 48.62 -22.86 -32.20
N THR A 471 48.77 -21.90 -33.14
CA THR A 471 49.80 -20.85 -33.04
C THR A 471 49.29 -19.56 -32.49
N GLY A 472 50.14 -18.81 -31.81
CA GLY A 472 49.89 -17.48 -31.31
C GLY A 472 49.47 -17.42 -29.84
N SER A 473 49.52 -16.22 -29.31
CA SER A 473 49.15 -15.85 -27.95
C SER A 473 48.12 -14.76 -28.00
N GLY A 474 47.41 -14.59 -26.89
CA GLY A 474 46.43 -13.52 -26.75
C GLY A 474 45.97 -13.37 -25.31
N SER A 475 45.25 -12.30 -25.04
CA SER A 475 44.64 -12.06 -23.76
C SER A 475 43.25 -11.44 -23.90
N VAL A 476 42.42 -11.68 -22.96
CA VAL A 476 41.11 -11.05 -22.79
C VAL A 476 41.09 -10.24 -21.49
N THR A 477 40.47 -9.08 -21.56
CA THR A 477 40.38 -8.16 -20.41
C THR A 477 38.95 -7.64 -20.29
N ILE A 478 38.43 -7.55 -19.09
CA ILE A 478 37.18 -6.84 -18.77
C ILE A 478 37.51 -5.88 -17.63
N GLU A 479 37.22 -4.64 -17.82
CA GLU A 479 37.41 -3.59 -16.82
C GLU A 479 36.19 -2.66 -16.74
N PRO A 480 35.75 -2.22 -15.55
CA PRO A 480 34.79 -1.12 -15.44
C PRO A 480 35.40 0.14 -16.02
N ALA A 481 34.64 0.82 -16.89
CA ALA A 481 35.12 2.07 -17.51
C ALA A 481 35.01 3.22 -16.52
N TYR A 482 33.87 3.29 -15.84
CA TYR A 482 33.55 4.22 -14.76
C TYR A 482 32.55 3.54 -13.83
N GLY A 483 32.56 3.87 -12.55
CA GLY A 483 31.50 3.42 -11.65
C GLY A 483 31.94 3.27 -10.21
N ARG A 484 31.00 3.51 -9.32
CA ARG A 484 31.10 3.13 -7.92
C ARG A 484 30.46 1.75 -7.78
N LEU A 485 31.10 0.89 -7.03
CA LEU A 485 30.44 -0.31 -6.57
C LEU A 485 29.42 0.08 -5.48
N GLU A 486 28.15 -0.15 -5.75
CA GLU A 486 27.08 0.06 -4.79
C GLU A 486 26.62 -1.30 -4.26
N ILE A 487 26.66 -1.48 -2.94
CA ILE A 487 26.29 -2.74 -2.30
C ILE A 487 25.04 -2.50 -1.44
N PRO A 488 23.88 -3.05 -1.81
CA PRO A 488 22.72 -3.09 -0.91
C PRO A 488 23.00 -4.11 0.19
N PHE A 489 23.05 -3.65 1.44
CA PHE A 489 23.44 -4.46 2.58
C PHE A 489 22.29 -4.54 3.58
N LEU A 490 21.70 -5.75 3.72
CA LEU A 490 20.63 -6.02 4.69
C LEU A 490 21.24 -6.25 6.07
N ILE A 491 20.89 -5.43 7.03
CA ILE A 491 21.27 -5.61 8.42
C ILE A 491 20.37 -6.69 9.05
N GLN A 492 20.98 -7.73 9.59
CA GLN A 492 20.28 -8.87 10.20
C GLN A 492 20.23 -8.75 11.73
N SER A 493 21.32 -8.30 12.34
CA SER A 493 21.37 -8.06 13.78
C SER A 493 22.27 -6.87 14.12
N GLY A 494 21.96 -6.17 15.19
CA GLY A 494 22.83 -5.16 15.78
C GLY A 494 23.60 -5.76 16.95
N ASP A 495 24.92 -5.89 16.82
CA ASP A 495 25.75 -6.45 17.89
C ASP A 495 26.21 -5.34 18.86
N SER A 496 26.48 -4.14 18.34
CA SER A 496 26.91 -2.98 19.12
C SER A 496 26.70 -1.68 18.31
N PRO A 497 26.82 -0.49 18.93
CA PRO A 497 26.79 0.77 18.18
C PRO A 497 27.87 0.93 17.11
N LEU A 498 28.91 0.09 17.14
CA LEU A 498 30.03 0.11 16.17
C LEU A 498 29.98 -1.06 15.19
N GLN A 499 29.12 -2.06 15.40
CA GLN A 499 29.13 -3.28 14.63
C GLN A 499 27.74 -3.85 14.43
N VAL A 500 27.44 -4.25 13.20
CA VAL A 500 26.25 -5.00 12.83
C VAL A 500 26.62 -6.19 11.96
N MET A 501 25.78 -7.23 12.00
CA MET A 501 25.86 -8.35 11.06
C MET A 501 24.82 -8.18 9.97
N GLY A 502 25.17 -8.60 8.76
CA GLY A 502 24.28 -8.56 7.63
C GLY A 502 24.79 -9.32 6.41
N SER A 503 23.99 -9.24 5.35
CA SER A 503 24.30 -9.87 4.06
C SER A 503 24.07 -8.91 2.91
N PRO A 504 24.86 -8.99 1.83
CA PRO A 504 24.58 -8.23 0.62
C PRO A 504 23.28 -8.77 -0.03
N LYS A 505 22.44 -7.87 -0.52
CA LYS A 505 21.28 -8.18 -1.35
C LYS A 505 21.57 -7.99 -2.84
N LEU A 506 22.75 -8.36 -3.27
CA LEU A 506 23.04 -8.43 -4.71
C LEU A 506 22.27 -9.62 -5.31
N ALA A 507 21.87 -9.53 -6.56
CA ALA A 507 21.18 -10.62 -7.24
C ALA A 507 21.97 -11.92 -7.08
N VAL A 508 21.33 -12.90 -6.48
CA VAL A 508 21.85 -14.27 -6.22
C VAL A 508 23.20 -14.33 -5.48
N ASP A 509 23.15 -14.63 -4.18
CA ASP A 509 24.25 -15.07 -3.30
C ASP A 509 25.63 -14.45 -3.60
N SER A 510 25.62 -13.22 -4.04
CA SER A 510 26.79 -12.56 -4.55
C SER A 510 27.72 -12.23 -3.39
N LEU A 511 28.84 -12.83 -3.42
CA LEU A 511 29.94 -12.51 -2.52
C LEU A 511 30.34 -11.05 -2.74
N ILE A 512 30.54 -10.33 -1.65
CA ILE A 512 31.18 -9.02 -1.71
C ILE A 512 32.57 -9.20 -2.28
N PRO A 513 32.97 -8.35 -3.24
CA PRO A 513 34.33 -8.42 -3.79
C PRO A 513 35.40 -8.43 -2.71
N ASN A 514 36.33 -9.33 -2.80
CA ASN A 514 37.42 -9.49 -1.81
C ASN A 514 38.22 -8.20 -1.58
N GLU A 515 38.39 -7.36 -2.61
CA GLU A 515 39.13 -6.11 -2.51
C GLU A 515 38.43 -5.08 -1.61
N VAL A 516 37.15 -5.24 -1.37
CA VAL A 516 36.35 -4.40 -0.45
C VAL A 516 36.50 -4.88 0.98
N ILE A 517 36.77 -6.18 1.16
CA ILE A 517 36.88 -6.78 2.50
C ILE A 517 38.12 -6.24 3.21
N GLY A 518 37.93 -5.76 4.41
CA GLY A 518 39.01 -5.18 5.21
C GLY A 518 39.36 -3.73 4.87
N THR A 519 38.85 -3.18 3.77
CA THR A 519 39.15 -1.80 3.36
C THR A 519 38.13 -0.82 3.95
N ALA A 520 38.62 0.28 4.54
CA ALA A 520 37.75 1.32 5.04
C ALA A 520 37.25 2.21 3.87
N PHE A 521 35.96 2.54 3.88
CA PHE A 521 35.35 3.42 2.88
C PHE A 521 34.46 4.51 3.54
N PRO A 522 34.50 5.75 3.01
CA PRO A 522 33.83 6.87 3.63
C PRO A 522 32.39 7.07 3.13
N ILE A 523 31.98 6.39 2.05
CA ILE A 523 30.67 6.64 1.42
C ILE A 523 29.72 5.50 1.71
N TRP A 524 28.63 5.85 2.40
CA TRP A 524 27.57 4.92 2.76
C TRP A 524 26.30 5.72 3.07
N ARG A 525 25.16 5.05 3.01
CA ARG A 525 23.84 5.65 3.28
C ARG A 525 23.01 4.71 4.15
N LYS A 526 22.37 5.27 5.17
CA LYS A 526 21.39 4.52 5.97
C LYS A 526 20.14 4.23 5.11
N GLY A 527 19.58 3.05 5.27
CA GLY A 527 18.26 2.76 4.69
C GLY A 527 17.19 3.70 5.24
N ALA A 528 16.31 4.22 4.40
CA ALA A 528 15.24 5.11 4.83
C ALA A 528 14.17 4.38 5.67
N PHE A 529 14.01 3.08 5.48
CA PHE A 529 12.98 2.25 6.12
C PHE A 529 13.59 1.36 7.19
N SER A 530 13.17 1.56 8.43
CA SER A 530 13.56 0.72 9.58
C SER A 530 12.56 0.88 10.72
N ALA A 531 12.67 0.03 11.73
CA ALA A 531 11.85 0.16 12.95
C ALA A 531 12.08 1.49 13.69
N VAL A 532 13.29 2.08 13.58
CA VAL A 532 13.62 3.38 14.19
C VAL A 532 13.09 4.55 13.39
N ARG A 533 13.26 4.50 12.06
CA ARG A 533 12.91 5.61 11.17
C ARG A 533 11.47 5.57 10.69
N GLY A 534 10.77 4.48 11.00
CA GLY A 534 9.45 4.20 10.46
C GLY A 534 9.50 3.65 9.04
N TYR A 535 8.31 3.43 8.49
CA TYR A 535 8.12 2.90 7.15
C TYR A 535 7.23 3.85 6.36
N PRO A 536 7.18 3.73 5.01
CA PRO A 536 6.41 4.67 4.20
C PRO A 536 4.91 4.56 4.49
N LYS A 537 4.28 5.72 4.62
CA LYS A 537 2.85 5.84 4.88
C LYS A 537 2.01 5.58 3.64
N THR A 538 2.50 5.97 2.47
CA THR A 538 1.73 5.94 1.23
C THR A 538 2.55 5.45 0.04
N VAL A 539 1.84 4.92 -0.96
CA VAL A 539 2.41 4.30 -2.16
C VAL A 539 1.56 4.65 -3.38
N SER A 540 2.20 4.87 -4.52
CA SER A 540 1.55 5.08 -5.82
C SER A 540 2.46 4.70 -6.98
N PHE A 541 1.87 4.33 -8.12
CA PHE A 541 2.57 4.24 -9.40
C PHE A 541 2.42 5.54 -10.18
N HIS A 542 3.48 5.99 -10.82
CA HIS A 542 3.47 7.11 -11.75
C HIS A 542 4.67 6.99 -12.71
N ASP A 543 4.48 7.26 -14.00
CA ASP A 543 5.51 7.23 -15.04
C ASP A 543 6.44 5.99 -14.98
N SER A 544 5.87 4.78 -14.99
CA SER A 544 6.60 3.51 -14.90
C SER A 544 7.51 3.39 -13.66
N ARG A 545 7.22 4.11 -12.59
CA ARG A 545 7.96 4.08 -11.32
C ARG A 545 7.03 3.80 -10.14
N LEU A 546 7.56 3.13 -9.14
CA LEU A 546 6.89 2.94 -7.85
C LEU A 546 7.37 4.03 -6.88
N PHE A 547 6.45 4.78 -6.32
CA PHE A 547 6.73 5.84 -5.36
C PHE A 547 6.30 5.47 -3.96
N PHE A 548 7.16 5.75 -2.99
CA PHE A 548 6.86 5.73 -1.56
C PHE A 548 7.07 7.13 -0.98
N ALA A 549 6.31 7.47 0.04
CA ALA A 549 6.50 8.75 0.72
C ALA A 549 6.17 8.69 2.21
N SER A 550 6.78 9.61 2.95
CA SER A 550 6.52 9.88 4.37
C SER A 550 6.90 8.72 5.29
N THR A 551 7.98 8.88 6.01
CA THR A 551 8.28 8.06 7.19
C THR A 551 8.22 8.91 8.45
N ALA A 552 8.29 8.30 9.62
CA ALA A 552 8.24 9.04 10.89
C ALA A 552 9.37 10.07 11.03
N THR A 553 10.56 9.78 10.50
CA THR A 553 11.72 10.69 10.54
C THR A 553 11.82 11.62 9.32
N GLU A 554 11.27 11.21 8.17
CA GLU A 554 11.29 11.94 6.91
C GLU A 554 9.86 12.17 6.38
N PRO A 555 9.05 12.99 7.07
CA PRO A 555 7.62 13.13 6.78
C PRO A 555 7.31 13.85 5.46
N THR A 556 8.29 14.55 4.87
CA THR A 556 8.15 15.34 3.65
C THR A 556 8.91 14.76 2.46
N ARG A 557 9.48 13.55 2.59
CA ARG A 557 10.35 12.95 1.57
C ARG A 557 9.58 11.96 0.70
N ILE A 558 9.92 11.96 -0.59
CA ILE A 558 9.34 11.09 -1.63
C ILE A 558 10.49 10.33 -2.28
N TRP A 559 10.34 9.01 -2.37
CA TRP A 559 11.29 8.13 -3.06
C TRP A 559 10.60 7.48 -4.25
N GLY A 560 11.19 7.60 -5.43
CA GLY A 560 10.76 6.93 -6.65
C GLY A 560 11.75 5.86 -7.10
N SER A 561 11.25 4.73 -7.53
CA SER A 561 12.07 3.65 -8.08
C SER A 561 12.72 4.04 -9.41
N GLN A 562 13.63 3.23 -9.91
CA GLN A 562 14.07 3.29 -11.29
C GLN A 562 12.91 3.01 -12.24
N THR A 563 13.01 3.49 -13.48
CA THR A 563 12.02 3.25 -14.53
C THR A 563 11.94 1.76 -14.82
N ASP A 564 10.72 1.20 -14.80
CA ASP A 564 10.40 -0.21 -15.03
C ASP A 564 11.05 -1.22 -14.05
N ASP A 565 11.76 -0.73 -13.03
CA ASP A 565 12.29 -1.55 -11.94
C ASP A 565 11.77 -1.04 -10.58
N PHE A 566 10.73 -1.69 -10.07
CA PHE A 566 10.00 -1.27 -8.86
C PHE A 566 10.70 -1.62 -7.55
N TYR A 567 11.82 -2.31 -7.59
CA TYR A 567 12.55 -2.79 -6.43
C TYR A 567 13.90 -2.08 -6.20
N THR A 568 14.30 -1.25 -7.16
CA THR A 568 15.57 -0.50 -7.13
C THR A 568 15.32 0.99 -7.01
N PHE A 569 15.80 1.58 -5.91
CA PHE A 569 15.69 3.01 -5.59
C PHE A 569 17.06 3.71 -5.60
N LEU A 570 18.01 3.16 -6.35
CA LEU A 570 19.33 3.74 -6.46
C LEU A 570 19.27 5.05 -7.24
N THR A 571 19.66 6.15 -6.58
CA THR A 571 19.70 7.49 -7.16
C THR A 571 20.96 7.67 -8.03
N GLY A 572 20.84 8.46 -9.08
CA GLY A 572 21.94 8.72 -10.01
C GLY A 572 21.64 9.89 -10.93
N THR A 573 22.47 10.07 -11.94
CA THR A 573 22.35 11.16 -12.93
C THR A 573 21.67 10.73 -14.24
N LEU A 574 21.40 9.42 -14.40
CA LEU A 574 20.71 8.90 -15.59
C LEU A 574 19.21 9.17 -15.47
N ASP A 575 18.54 9.36 -16.60
CA ASP A 575 17.09 9.57 -16.65
C ASP A 575 16.29 8.41 -16.07
N THR A 576 16.82 7.20 -16.14
CA THR A 576 16.24 5.98 -15.57
C THR A 576 16.51 5.82 -14.07
N SER A 577 17.43 6.58 -13.47
CA SER A 577 17.79 6.46 -12.05
C SER A 577 16.62 6.75 -11.12
N GLY A 578 16.71 6.22 -9.91
CA GLY A 578 15.72 6.47 -8.84
C GLY A 578 15.65 7.95 -8.46
N LEU A 579 14.49 8.34 -7.96
CA LEU A 579 14.17 9.68 -7.50
C LEU A 579 14.20 9.76 -5.98
N ASP A 580 14.74 10.86 -5.47
CA ASP A 580 14.74 11.17 -4.04
C ASP A 580 14.53 12.69 -3.88
N VAL A 581 13.34 13.07 -3.43
CA VAL A 581 12.90 14.46 -3.45
C VAL A 581 12.25 14.82 -2.11
N THR A 582 12.63 15.97 -1.57
CA THR A 582 12.05 16.49 -0.32
C THR A 582 11.22 17.74 -0.61
N LEU A 583 10.01 17.80 -0.05
CA LEU A 583 9.14 18.97 -0.15
C LEU A 583 9.77 20.14 0.65
N ALA A 584 10.05 21.23 -0.04
CA ALA A 584 10.52 22.46 0.60
C ALA A 584 9.33 23.26 1.18
N ALA A 585 8.62 22.65 2.13
CA ALA A 585 7.48 23.29 2.78
C ALA A 585 7.93 24.28 3.86
N THR A 586 7.22 25.40 3.99
CA THR A 586 7.49 26.43 5.03
C THR A 586 7.06 26.01 6.44
N GLN A 587 6.32 24.93 6.55
CA GLN A 587 5.85 24.31 7.78
C GLN A 587 6.16 22.81 7.77
N ALA A 588 6.23 22.17 8.93
CA ALA A 588 6.37 20.72 9.05
C ALA A 588 5.07 20.05 8.59
N ASN A 589 4.94 19.78 7.30
CA ASN A 589 3.76 19.18 6.67
C ASN A 589 4.05 17.73 6.32
N GLU A 590 3.48 16.81 7.08
CA GLU A 590 3.56 15.38 6.78
C GLU A 590 2.77 15.06 5.51
N ILE A 591 3.36 14.29 4.59
CA ILE A 591 2.66 13.75 3.42
C ILE A 591 1.64 12.72 3.91
N GLN A 592 0.38 12.94 3.57
CA GLN A 592 -0.71 12.04 3.92
C GLN A 592 -0.92 10.98 2.84
N TRP A 593 -0.87 11.38 1.58
CA TRP A 593 -1.02 10.49 0.42
C TRP A 593 -0.32 11.05 -0.81
N ILE A 594 -0.01 10.16 -1.74
CA ILE A 594 0.43 10.46 -3.10
C ILE A 594 -0.50 9.75 -4.08
N SER A 595 -0.79 10.37 -5.21
CA SER A 595 -1.66 9.80 -6.24
C SER A 595 -1.26 10.27 -7.64
N SER A 596 -1.20 9.35 -8.58
CA SER A 596 -0.99 9.67 -9.99
C SER A 596 -2.27 10.28 -10.57
N PHE A 597 -2.15 11.45 -11.15
CA PHE A 597 -3.26 12.15 -11.80
C PHE A 597 -2.79 12.76 -13.11
N LYS A 598 -3.31 12.24 -14.22
CA LYS A 598 -2.86 12.62 -15.57
C LYS A 598 -1.33 12.46 -15.70
N ARG A 599 -0.61 13.54 -15.93
CA ARG A 599 0.86 13.56 -16.07
C ARG A 599 1.60 14.06 -14.84
N THR A 600 0.91 14.18 -13.70
CA THR A 600 1.51 14.67 -12.46
C THR A 600 1.32 13.69 -11.33
N LEU A 601 2.28 13.60 -10.44
CA LEU A 601 2.10 12.98 -9.14
C LEU A 601 1.59 14.04 -8.17
N VAL A 602 0.34 13.93 -7.74
CA VAL A 602 -0.25 14.84 -6.76
C VAL A 602 0.11 14.36 -5.37
N VAL A 603 0.53 15.29 -4.52
CA VAL A 603 0.98 15.05 -3.15
C VAL A 603 0.10 15.84 -2.20
N GLY A 604 -0.67 15.15 -1.38
CA GLY A 604 -1.46 15.75 -0.31
C GLY A 604 -0.69 15.71 1.01
N THR A 605 -0.48 16.88 1.60
CA THR A 605 0.13 17.00 2.94
C THR A 605 -0.88 17.47 3.96
N SER A 606 -0.54 17.44 5.23
CA SER A 606 -1.43 17.90 6.31
C SER A 606 -1.80 19.39 6.22
N GLY A 607 -1.12 20.20 5.43
CA GLY A 607 -1.38 21.64 5.30
C GLY A 607 -1.44 22.18 3.88
N GLU A 608 -0.95 21.44 2.89
CA GLU A 608 -0.79 21.93 1.52
C GLU A 608 -0.95 20.80 0.49
N GLU A 609 -1.31 21.15 -0.74
CA GLU A 609 -1.33 20.22 -1.87
C GLU A 609 -0.30 20.64 -2.93
N TRP A 610 0.46 19.67 -3.40
CA TRP A 610 1.58 19.83 -4.33
C TRP A 610 1.42 18.95 -5.56
N THR A 611 2.08 19.30 -6.64
CA THR A 611 2.32 18.41 -7.79
C THR A 611 3.81 18.22 -8.00
N MET A 612 4.17 17.04 -8.45
CA MET A 612 5.48 16.72 -8.98
C MET A 612 5.34 16.34 -10.44
N ASP A 613 5.99 17.07 -11.31
CA ASP A 613 5.98 16.89 -12.77
C ASP A 613 7.37 17.16 -13.37
N SER A 614 7.55 16.89 -14.66
CA SER A 614 8.78 17.17 -15.40
C SER A 614 8.95 18.64 -15.79
N GLY A 615 7.92 19.47 -15.58
CA GLY A 615 7.91 20.89 -15.98
C GLY A 615 7.64 21.11 -17.48
N ASP A 616 7.69 20.08 -18.30
CA ASP A 616 7.34 20.09 -19.71
C ASP A 616 6.29 19.00 -20.00
N GLN A 617 5.32 19.30 -20.86
CA GLN A 617 4.19 18.39 -21.10
C GLN A 617 4.58 17.09 -21.83
N ASP A 618 5.69 17.09 -22.56
CA ASP A 618 6.12 15.93 -23.37
C ASP A 618 7.32 15.18 -22.78
N SER A 619 7.87 15.63 -21.67
CA SER A 619 9.03 15.02 -21.02
C SER A 619 8.65 14.07 -19.89
N ALA A 620 9.34 12.93 -19.80
CA ALA A 620 9.21 12.01 -18.69
C ALA A 620 9.77 12.59 -17.38
N LEU A 621 9.28 12.10 -16.25
CA LEU A 621 9.77 12.45 -14.93
C LEU A 621 11.13 11.79 -14.67
N THR A 622 12.18 12.60 -14.62
CA THR A 622 13.58 12.17 -14.41
C THR A 622 14.21 12.87 -13.19
N PRO A 623 15.33 12.39 -12.66
CA PRO A 623 16.01 13.07 -11.55
C PRO A 623 16.36 14.54 -11.81
N SER A 624 16.64 14.89 -13.08
CA SER A 624 17.00 16.26 -13.50
C SER A 624 15.80 17.14 -13.80
N SER A 625 14.65 16.55 -14.19
CA SER A 625 13.46 17.30 -14.61
C SER A 625 12.42 17.44 -13.50
N ALA A 626 12.46 16.63 -12.44
CA ALA A 626 11.46 16.61 -11.37
C ALA A 626 11.30 18.00 -10.71
N ARG A 627 10.10 18.56 -10.79
CA ARG A 627 9.75 19.86 -10.20
C ARG A 627 8.56 19.72 -9.27
N LEU A 628 8.71 20.27 -8.07
CA LEU A 628 7.64 20.37 -7.09
C LEU A 628 6.99 21.75 -7.16
N ARG A 629 5.65 21.77 -7.27
CA ARG A 629 4.86 23.01 -7.28
C ARG A 629 3.73 22.91 -6.27
N ARG A 630 3.58 23.96 -5.43
CA ARG A 630 2.47 24.08 -4.51
C ARG A 630 1.29 24.78 -5.20
N TRP A 631 0.09 24.19 -5.02
CA TRP A 631 -1.14 24.72 -5.64
C TRP A 631 -2.16 25.24 -4.63
N SER A 632 -2.31 24.56 -3.49
CA SER A 632 -3.30 24.97 -2.49
C SER A 632 -2.81 24.77 -1.06
N ARG A 633 -3.55 25.32 -0.09
CA ARG A 633 -3.23 25.30 1.34
C ARG A 633 -4.43 24.87 2.19
N TYR A 634 -5.17 23.88 1.71
CA TYR A 634 -6.32 23.38 2.46
C TYR A 634 -5.96 22.23 3.39
N GLY A 635 -4.91 21.50 3.08
CA GLY A 635 -4.47 20.33 3.81
C GLY A 635 -5.32 19.10 3.52
N SER A 636 -4.73 17.95 3.65
CA SER A 636 -5.31 16.67 3.31
C SER A 636 -5.49 15.79 4.53
N SER A 637 -6.56 14.98 4.54
CA SER A 637 -6.75 13.89 5.50
C SER A 637 -5.92 12.66 5.09
N LYS A 638 -5.93 11.63 5.93
CA LYS A 638 -5.19 10.37 5.68
C LYS A 638 -5.80 9.48 4.59
N PHE A 639 -6.98 9.76 4.09
CA PHE A 639 -7.64 8.92 3.09
C PHE A 639 -7.04 9.13 1.71
N GLN A 640 -6.80 8.02 1.01
CA GLN A 640 -6.35 8.09 -0.38
C GLN A 640 -7.41 8.79 -1.23
N PRO A 641 -7.01 9.71 -2.12
CA PRO A 641 -7.94 10.39 -3.01
C PRO A 641 -8.54 9.42 -4.03
N VAL A 642 -9.67 9.79 -4.60
CA VAL A 642 -10.34 9.04 -5.66
C VAL A 642 -10.35 9.84 -6.95
N LEU A 643 -10.25 9.13 -8.08
CA LEU A 643 -10.32 9.70 -9.41
C LEU A 643 -11.74 9.56 -9.93
N SER A 644 -12.38 10.67 -10.28
CA SER A 644 -13.70 10.69 -10.92
C SER A 644 -13.65 11.52 -12.19
N GLY A 645 -13.71 10.84 -13.34
CA GLY A 645 -13.53 11.49 -14.63
C GLY A 645 -12.19 12.25 -14.70
N ASP A 646 -12.28 13.54 -14.96
CA ASP A 646 -11.12 14.44 -15.09
C ASP A 646 -10.71 15.13 -13.79
N GLY A 647 -11.33 14.80 -12.65
CA GLY A 647 -11.06 15.38 -11.34
C GLY A 647 -10.47 14.36 -10.36
N LEU A 648 -9.55 14.82 -9.49
CA LEU A 648 -9.11 14.08 -8.33
C LEU A 648 -9.84 14.65 -7.12
N LEU A 649 -10.57 13.81 -6.40
CA LEU A 649 -11.35 14.18 -5.24
C LEU A 649 -10.66 13.69 -3.96
N TRP A 650 -10.47 14.59 -2.99
CA TRP A 650 -9.84 14.26 -1.72
C TRP A 650 -10.59 14.90 -0.54
N LEU A 651 -10.44 14.29 0.61
CA LEU A 651 -10.92 14.83 1.88
C LEU A 651 -9.85 15.68 2.55
N THR A 652 -10.24 16.86 2.98
CA THR A 652 -9.39 17.70 3.81
C THR A 652 -9.39 17.22 5.27
N ARG A 653 -8.49 17.76 6.07
CA ARG A 653 -8.37 17.44 7.49
C ARG A 653 -9.65 17.70 8.31
N ASP A 654 -10.46 18.65 7.89
CA ASP A 654 -11.75 19.04 8.48
C ASP A 654 -12.95 18.33 7.83
N ASN A 655 -12.71 17.18 7.16
CA ASN A 655 -13.74 16.37 6.49
C ASN A 655 -14.51 17.10 5.38
N ARG A 656 -13.88 17.98 4.63
CA ARG A 656 -14.48 18.62 3.45
C ARG A 656 -13.98 17.94 2.18
N LEU A 657 -14.87 17.62 1.27
CA LEU A 657 -14.52 17.08 -0.04
C LEU A 657 -14.13 18.21 -0.98
N ARG A 658 -12.95 18.12 -1.59
CA ARG A 658 -12.47 19.06 -2.62
C ARG A 658 -12.14 18.35 -3.91
N GLU A 659 -12.25 19.09 -5.00
CA GLU A 659 -11.82 18.64 -6.32
C GLU A 659 -10.48 19.27 -6.68
N PHE A 660 -9.56 18.49 -7.20
CA PHE A 660 -8.32 18.97 -7.81
C PHE A 660 -8.43 18.78 -9.31
N ALA A 661 -8.63 19.86 -10.03
CA ALA A 661 -8.83 19.87 -11.48
C ALA A 661 -8.06 21.02 -12.12
N TYR A 662 -7.51 20.75 -13.30
CA TYR A 662 -6.86 21.78 -14.10
C TYR A 662 -7.91 22.75 -14.67
N VAL A 663 -7.64 24.05 -14.54
CA VAL A 663 -8.46 25.14 -15.06
C VAL A 663 -7.64 25.95 -16.05
N PHE A 664 -8.01 25.86 -17.31
CA PHE A 664 -7.26 26.46 -18.41
C PHE A 664 -7.10 27.99 -18.26
N GLU A 665 -8.16 28.69 -17.82
CA GLU A 665 -8.16 30.15 -17.67
C GLU A 665 -7.18 30.64 -16.59
N LYS A 666 -6.78 29.76 -15.67
CA LYS A 666 -5.81 30.07 -14.60
C LYS A 666 -4.42 29.49 -14.89
N ASP A 667 -4.28 28.74 -15.97
CA ASP A 667 -3.09 27.92 -16.28
C ASP A 667 -2.61 27.17 -15.05
N GLY A 668 -3.54 26.51 -14.36
CA GLY A 668 -3.22 25.86 -13.11
C GLY A 668 -4.34 25.02 -12.51
N TYR A 669 -4.06 24.43 -11.36
CA TYR A 669 -5.02 23.62 -10.67
C TYR A 669 -5.87 24.44 -9.71
N SER A 670 -7.16 24.16 -9.67
CA SER A 670 -8.13 24.74 -8.76
C SER A 670 -8.59 23.68 -7.75
N ALA A 671 -8.96 24.10 -6.56
CA ALA A 671 -9.40 23.23 -5.49
C ALA A 671 -10.78 23.65 -4.91
N PRO A 672 -11.87 23.71 -5.75
CA PRO A 672 -13.18 24.07 -5.25
C PRO A 672 -13.69 23.07 -4.23
N GLU A 673 -14.51 23.55 -3.30
CA GLU A 673 -15.13 22.73 -2.28
C GLU A 673 -16.45 22.15 -2.77
N MET A 674 -16.56 20.82 -2.77
CA MET A 674 -17.74 20.09 -3.20
C MET A 674 -18.78 19.91 -2.08
N THR A 675 -18.40 20.14 -0.83
CA THR A 675 -19.26 20.02 0.34
C THR A 675 -19.92 21.32 0.77
N LEU A 676 -19.55 22.45 0.19
CA LEU A 676 -19.99 23.79 0.64
C LEU A 676 -21.51 23.92 0.81
N LEU A 677 -22.28 23.34 -0.11
CA LEU A 677 -23.73 23.41 -0.09
C LEU A 677 -24.40 22.29 0.71
N ALA A 678 -23.63 21.27 1.15
CA ALA A 678 -24.13 20.08 1.81
C ALA A 678 -23.25 19.63 3.00
N GLU A 679 -22.64 20.58 3.69
CA GLU A 679 -21.69 20.35 4.79
C GLU A 679 -22.24 19.38 5.87
N HIS A 680 -23.52 19.51 6.20
CA HIS A 680 -24.20 18.70 7.23
C HIS A 680 -24.25 17.20 6.88
N VAL A 681 -24.08 16.82 5.62
CA VAL A 681 -24.09 15.39 5.22
C VAL A 681 -22.84 14.68 5.68
N ILE A 682 -21.66 15.35 5.62
CA ILE A 682 -20.37 14.77 6.01
C ILE A 682 -20.02 15.10 7.47
N CYS A 683 -20.28 16.32 7.94
CA CYS A 683 -19.89 16.75 9.29
C CYS A 683 -20.66 16.07 10.42
N ARG A 684 -21.71 15.31 10.08
CA ARG A 684 -22.52 14.57 11.06
C ARG A 684 -21.72 13.54 11.84
N SER A 685 -20.81 12.83 11.17
CA SER A 685 -19.97 11.78 11.76
C SER A 685 -18.66 11.68 11.00
N ASN A 686 -17.58 11.31 11.68
CA ASN A 686 -16.27 11.17 11.04
C ASN A 686 -16.32 10.15 9.93
N VAL A 687 -15.69 10.47 8.79
CA VAL A 687 -15.48 9.53 7.69
C VAL A 687 -14.45 8.48 8.11
N THR A 688 -14.74 7.22 7.83
CA THR A 688 -13.84 6.08 8.09
C THR A 688 -13.25 5.49 6.83
N GLN A 689 -13.94 5.65 5.69
CA GLN A 689 -13.49 5.13 4.40
C GLN A 689 -14.10 5.96 3.27
N MET A 690 -13.33 6.13 2.19
CA MET A 690 -13.75 6.74 0.93
C MET A 690 -13.36 5.82 -0.23
N PHE A 691 -14.27 5.64 -1.22
CA PHE A 691 -14.00 4.89 -2.44
C PHE A 691 -14.91 5.37 -3.57
N TYR A 692 -14.71 4.89 -4.78
CA TYR A 692 -15.40 5.33 -5.98
C TYR A 692 -16.01 4.15 -6.74
N SER A 693 -17.24 4.31 -7.22
CA SER A 693 -17.88 3.46 -8.22
C SER A 693 -18.14 4.28 -9.48
N GLN A 694 -17.83 3.69 -10.63
CA GLN A 694 -17.93 4.40 -11.92
C GLN A 694 -19.25 4.14 -12.62
N SER A 695 -19.74 2.95 -12.57
CA SER A 695 -20.90 2.50 -13.32
C SER A 695 -21.97 1.91 -12.40
N PRO A 696 -23.28 2.19 -12.60
CA PRO A 696 -23.88 2.92 -13.72
C PRO A 696 -23.79 4.44 -13.60
N ASP A 697 -23.51 4.98 -12.44
CA ASP A 697 -23.33 6.40 -12.19
C ASP A 697 -22.01 6.63 -11.43
N PRO A 698 -21.30 7.75 -11.71
CA PRO A 698 -20.07 8.10 -11.03
C PRO A 698 -20.37 8.61 -9.62
N ILE A 699 -20.18 7.75 -8.62
CA ILE A 699 -20.49 8.07 -7.21
C ILE A 699 -19.25 7.87 -6.34
N VAL A 700 -18.91 8.90 -5.58
CA VAL A 700 -17.97 8.81 -4.46
C VAL A 700 -18.73 8.42 -3.21
N TRP A 701 -18.35 7.30 -2.61
CA TRP A 701 -18.96 6.76 -1.42
C TRP A 701 -18.11 7.03 -0.17
N LEU A 702 -18.78 7.42 0.90
CA LEU A 702 -18.19 7.73 2.20
C LEU A 702 -18.88 6.88 3.27
N VAL A 703 -18.09 6.15 4.05
CA VAL A 703 -18.57 5.40 5.21
C VAL A 703 -18.30 6.23 6.45
N HIS A 704 -19.29 6.33 7.34
CA HIS A 704 -19.21 7.13 8.56
C HIS A 704 -19.04 6.25 9.80
N ALA A 705 -18.43 6.81 10.85
CA ALA A 705 -18.17 6.11 12.10
C ALA A 705 -19.45 5.67 12.84
N ASP A 706 -20.58 6.34 12.59
CA ASP A 706 -21.89 5.97 13.14
C ASP A 706 -22.57 4.80 12.42
N GLY A 707 -21.93 4.26 11.37
CA GLY A 707 -22.46 3.15 10.56
C GLY A 707 -23.40 3.58 9.45
N THR A 708 -23.62 4.87 9.25
CA THR A 708 -24.31 5.41 8.06
C THR A 708 -23.30 5.56 6.92
N TRP A 709 -23.81 5.79 5.71
CA TRP A 709 -22.97 6.12 4.57
C TRP A 709 -23.62 7.19 3.72
N SER A 710 -22.81 7.91 2.96
CA SER A 710 -23.27 8.92 2.02
C SER A 710 -22.66 8.71 0.64
N GLY A 711 -23.36 9.16 -0.39
CA GLY A 711 -22.88 9.15 -1.75
C GLY A 711 -22.84 10.60 -2.29
N PHE A 712 -21.87 10.83 -3.13
CA PHE A 712 -21.74 12.06 -3.90
C PHE A 712 -21.70 11.70 -5.38
N THR A 713 -22.84 11.87 -6.07
CA THR A 713 -22.91 11.72 -7.51
C THR A 713 -22.23 12.92 -8.15
N TYR A 714 -21.14 12.64 -8.85
CA TYR A 714 -20.32 13.69 -9.45
C TYR A 714 -20.11 13.45 -10.94
N ASP A 715 -20.82 14.22 -11.75
CA ASP A 715 -20.70 14.24 -13.20
C ASP A 715 -20.54 15.70 -13.64
N ARG A 716 -19.30 16.08 -13.92
CA ARG A 716 -18.95 17.47 -14.26
C ARG A 716 -19.53 17.90 -15.60
N GLU A 717 -19.57 17.00 -16.56
CA GLU A 717 -20.05 17.30 -17.93
C GLU A 717 -21.55 17.59 -17.92
N ASN A 718 -22.32 16.87 -17.10
CA ASN A 718 -23.75 17.04 -16.96
C ASN A 718 -24.14 17.95 -15.78
N ASN A 719 -23.19 18.63 -15.15
CA ASN A 719 -23.39 19.52 -14.01
C ASN A 719 -24.16 18.88 -12.83
N VAL A 720 -23.90 17.57 -12.56
CA VAL A 720 -24.46 16.85 -11.42
C VAL A 720 -23.46 16.88 -10.28
N THR A 721 -23.88 17.47 -9.15
CA THR A 721 -23.08 17.56 -7.91
C THR A 721 -24.00 17.25 -6.73
N ALA A 722 -24.48 16.03 -6.67
CA ALA A 722 -25.60 15.65 -5.82
C ALA A 722 -25.15 14.82 -4.61
N TRP A 723 -25.30 15.37 -3.42
CA TRP A 723 -25.15 14.67 -2.17
C TRP A 723 -26.43 13.92 -1.81
N HIS A 724 -26.29 12.69 -1.32
CA HIS A 724 -27.37 11.88 -0.78
C HIS A 724 -26.87 11.02 0.35
N ARG A 725 -27.71 10.80 1.35
CA ARG A 725 -27.35 10.01 2.51
C ARG A 725 -28.13 8.71 2.57
N HIS A 726 -27.54 7.73 3.21
CA HIS A 726 -28.11 6.41 3.33
C HIS A 726 -28.04 5.93 4.77
N ARG A 727 -29.14 5.36 5.19
CA ARG A 727 -29.29 4.82 6.52
C ARG A 727 -29.92 3.45 6.43
N SER A 728 -29.38 2.52 7.17
CA SER A 728 -29.91 1.18 7.38
C SER A 728 -30.05 0.92 8.88
N ARG A 729 -30.81 -0.10 9.23
CA ARG A 729 -30.80 -0.63 10.58
C ARG A 729 -29.46 -1.28 10.91
N LEU A 730 -28.80 -1.86 9.91
CA LEU A 730 -27.48 -2.44 10.02
C LEU A 730 -26.42 -1.33 9.90
N ALA A 731 -25.45 -1.32 10.81
CA ALA A 731 -24.32 -0.39 10.73
C ALA A 731 -23.33 -0.86 9.65
N CYS A 732 -23.04 0.01 8.69
CA CYS A 732 -22.01 -0.23 7.70
C CYS A 732 -20.63 0.01 8.33
N LYS A 733 -19.75 -1.01 8.32
CA LYS A 733 -18.38 -0.92 8.83
C LYS A 733 -17.39 -0.57 7.74
N SER A 734 -17.60 -1.11 6.54
CA SER A 734 -16.71 -0.91 5.40
C SER A 734 -17.45 -1.22 4.11
N MET A 735 -17.03 -0.58 3.02
CA MET A 735 -17.57 -0.82 1.68
C MET A 735 -16.45 -0.85 0.66
N CYS A 736 -16.69 -1.55 -0.45
CA CYS A 736 -15.86 -1.46 -1.66
C CYS A 736 -16.69 -1.71 -2.92
N SER A 737 -16.12 -1.42 -4.10
CA SER A 737 -16.76 -1.68 -5.39
C SER A 737 -15.96 -2.68 -6.20
N LEU A 738 -16.67 -3.59 -6.89
CA LEU A 738 -16.12 -4.52 -7.87
C LEU A 738 -16.93 -4.44 -9.16
N TYR A 739 -16.25 -4.27 -10.29
CA TYR A 739 -16.91 -4.32 -11.58
C TYR A 739 -17.36 -5.76 -11.92
N SER A 740 -18.57 -5.92 -12.38
CA SER A 740 -19.14 -7.18 -12.82
C SER A 740 -19.43 -7.14 -14.32
N SER A 741 -18.84 -8.05 -15.10
CA SER A 741 -19.10 -8.14 -16.54
C SER A 741 -20.51 -8.58 -16.88
N SER A 742 -21.13 -9.38 -16.02
CA SER A 742 -22.50 -9.86 -16.23
C SER A 742 -23.51 -8.73 -16.23
N SER A 743 -23.29 -7.71 -15.39
CA SER A 743 -24.15 -6.53 -15.28
C SER A 743 -23.60 -5.31 -16.04
N ALA A 744 -22.36 -5.34 -16.49
CA ALA A 744 -21.61 -4.21 -17.02
C ALA A 744 -21.71 -2.97 -16.10
N ALA A 745 -21.68 -3.20 -14.80
CA ALA A 745 -21.78 -2.18 -13.74
C ALA A 745 -21.02 -2.61 -12.49
N ASP A 746 -20.71 -1.67 -11.63
CA ASP A 746 -20.05 -1.93 -10.34
C ASP A 746 -21.05 -2.50 -9.34
N SER A 747 -20.68 -3.62 -8.73
CA SER A 747 -21.35 -4.16 -7.54
C SER A 747 -20.76 -3.53 -6.29
N LEU A 748 -21.60 -3.08 -5.39
CA LEU A 748 -21.19 -2.56 -4.10
C LEU A 748 -21.18 -3.70 -3.08
N ILE A 749 -20.07 -3.87 -2.40
CA ILE A 749 -19.88 -4.88 -1.35
C ILE A 749 -19.80 -4.19 -0.01
N PHE A 750 -20.56 -4.69 0.95
CA PHE A 750 -20.69 -4.13 2.30
C PHE A 750 -20.23 -5.10 3.36
N LEU A 751 -19.61 -4.58 4.39
CA LEU A 751 -19.43 -5.23 5.67
C LEU A 751 -20.43 -4.63 6.65
N MET A 752 -21.53 -5.33 6.89
CA MET A 752 -22.64 -4.86 7.72
C MET A 752 -22.62 -5.50 9.09
N ASN A 753 -23.09 -4.79 10.11
CA ASN A 753 -23.14 -5.28 11.48
C ASN A 753 -24.46 -4.87 12.14
N TYR A 754 -25.17 -5.88 12.65
CA TYR A 754 -26.31 -5.68 13.55
C TYR A 754 -26.24 -6.69 14.70
N ASN A 755 -26.61 -7.93 14.48
CA ASN A 755 -26.45 -9.03 15.43
C ASN A 755 -25.15 -9.81 15.20
N ALA A 756 -24.62 -9.78 13.97
CA ALA A 756 -23.35 -10.39 13.55
C ALA A 756 -22.73 -9.56 12.43
N LEU A 757 -21.44 -9.74 12.19
CA LEU A 757 -20.82 -9.20 10.97
C LEU A 757 -21.23 -10.07 9.77
N SER A 758 -21.68 -9.42 8.71
CA SER A 758 -22.04 -10.05 7.44
C SER A 758 -21.38 -9.36 6.25
N LEU A 759 -21.05 -10.14 5.22
CA LEU A 759 -20.81 -9.65 3.88
C LEU A 759 -22.13 -9.55 3.14
N GLU A 760 -22.42 -8.39 2.61
CA GLU A 760 -23.62 -8.11 1.84
C GLU A 760 -23.25 -7.43 0.53
N SER A 761 -24.16 -7.44 -0.42
CA SER A 761 -23.93 -6.82 -1.72
C SER A 761 -25.16 -6.13 -2.26
N ILE A 762 -24.92 -5.07 -3.04
CA ILE A 762 -25.87 -4.57 -4.04
C ILE A 762 -25.25 -4.93 -5.39
N ASP A 763 -25.88 -5.83 -6.12
CA ASP A 763 -25.33 -6.26 -7.41
C ASP A 763 -25.37 -5.10 -8.43
N GLY A 764 -24.37 -5.06 -9.29
CA GLY A 764 -24.33 -4.06 -10.36
C GLY A 764 -25.56 -4.13 -11.27
N GLU A 765 -26.15 -5.31 -11.45
CA GLU A 765 -27.41 -5.50 -12.13
C GLU A 765 -28.57 -4.81 -11.39
N GLU A 766 -28.63 -4.93 -10.05
CA GLU A 766 -29.65 -4.23 -9.24
C GLU A 766 -29.46 -2.71 -9.27
N MET A 767 -28.23 -2.24 -9.25
CA MET A 767 -27.92 -0.81 -9.44
C MET A 767 -28.37 -0.30 -10.81
N ARG A 768 -28.29 -1.13 -11.85
CA ARG A 768 -28.68 -0.81 -13.21
C ARG A 768 -30.16 -1.09 -13.48
N ASN A 769 -30.74 -2.14 -12.93
CA ASN A 769 -32.06 -2.72 -13.25
C ASN A 769 -33.23 -1.94 -12.69
N ALA A 770 -32.99 -0.99 -11.85
CA ALA A 770 -33.97 0.06 -11.81
C ALA A 770 -34.32 0.57 -13.25
N LEU A 771 -33.57 0.14 -14.26
CA LEU A 771 -33.67 0.61 -15.65
C LEU A 771 -34.03 -0.45 -16.71
N THR A 772 -33.92 -1.78 -16.51
CA THR A 772 -33.96 -2.70 -17.66
C THR A 772 -34.95 -3.87 -17.61
N SER A 773 -35.53 -4.25 -16.45
CA SER A 773 -36.36 -5.46 -16.35
C SER A 773 -37.87 -5.15 -16.35
N ALA A 774 -38.64 -5.99 -17.03
CA ALA A 774 -40.10 -5.93 -17.04
C ALA A 774 -40.79 -6.86 -16.02
N ASN A 775 -40.01 -7.61 -15.20
CA ASN A 775 -40.52 -8.62 -14.30
C ASN A 775 -40.03 -8.45 -12.86
N LEU A 776 -40.96 -8.51 -11.90
CA LEU A 776 -40.70 -8.46 -10.46
C LEU A 776 -39.69 -9.50 -9.93
N GLY A 777 -39.49 -10.60 -10.64
CA GLY A 777 -38.52 -11.62 -10.28
C GLY A 777 -37.06 -11.17 -10.39
N THR A 778 -36.79 -10.08 -11.14
CA THR A 778 -35.47 -9.54 -11.47
C THR A 778 -35.28 -8.08 -11.04
N ASP A 779 -36.34 -7.41 -10.54
CA ASP A 779 -36.23 -6.01 -10.10
C ASP A 779 -35.46 -5.88 -8.79
N ALA A 780 -34.82 -4.72 -8.61
CA ALA A 780 -34.09 -4.39 -7.42
C ALA A 780 -35.00 -4.44 -6.17
N ARG A 781 -34.56 -5.17 -5.18
CA ARG A 781 -35.27 -5.26 -3.90
C ARG A 781 -34.80 -4.15 -2.95
N CYS A 782 -35.76 -3.36 -2.48
CA CYS A 782 -35.50 -2.21 -1.62
C CYS A 782 -35.67 -2.58 -0.14
N MET A 783 -34.91 -3.55 0.33
CA MET A 783 -34.84 -3.97 1.74
C MET A 783 -33.41 -4.45 2.07
N ASP A 784 -32.92 -4.22 3.28
CA ASP A 784 -31.55 -4.52 3.64
C ASP A 784 -31.39 -5.94 4.19
N SER A 785 -30.21 -6.53 4.00
CA SER A 785 -29.88 -7.92 4.38
C SER A 785 -30.89 -8.93 3.86
N TRP A 786 -31.40 -8.69 2.65
CA TRP A 786 -32.45 -9.52 2.09
C TRP A 786 -31.91 -10.88 1.62
N MET A 787 -32.79 -11.87 1.74
CA MET A 787 -32.54 -13.22 1.25
C MET A 787 -33.79 -13.89 0.71
N SER A 788 -33.65 -14.88 -0.16
CA SER A 788 -34.70 -15.83 -0.45
C SER A 788 -34.81 -16.84 0.68
N HIS A 789 -36.02 -17.28 1.02
CA HIS A 789 -36.24 -18.24 2.10
C HIS A 789 -37.28 -19.28 1.70
N SER A 790 -36.96 -20.54 2.06
CA SER A 790 -37.81 -21.69 1.69
C SER A 790 -38.72 -22.22 2.82
N SER A 791 -38.32 -21.94 4.09
CA SER A 791 -39.14 -22.37 5.24
C SER A 791 -40.30 -21.40 5.48
N VAL A 792 -41.25 -21.38 4.54
CA VAL A 792 -42.42 -20.50 4.54
C VAL A 792 -43.69 -21.32 4.55
N THR A 793 -44.62 -20.96 5.41
CA THR A 793 -45.94 -21.58 5.50
C THR A 793 -47.05 -20.55 5.37
N VAL A 794 -48.14 -20.93 4.73
CA VAL A 794 -49.32 -20.10 4.57
C VAL A 794 -50.51 -20.81 5.24
N GLY A 795 -51.18 -20.13 6.14
CA GLY A 795 -52.34 -20.67 6.85
C GLY A 795 -53.16 -19.61 7.57
N GLY A 796 -54.49 -19.74 7.58
CA GLY A 796 -55.37 -18.79 8.24
C GLY A 796 -55.31 -17.34 7.73
N GLY A 797 -54.94 -17.15 6.45
CA GLY A 797 -54.78 -15.82 5.90
C GLY A 797 -53.43 -15.17 6.24
N ASN A 798 -52.49 -15.89 6.80
CA ASN A 798 -51.20 -15.38 7.23
C ASN A 798 -50.06 -16.12 6.55
N THR A 799 -48.95 -15.47 6.37
CA THR A 799 -47.68 -16.08 5.88
C THR A 799 -46.63 -16.05 7.00
N THR A 800 -46.06 -17.21 7.31
CA THR A 800 -45.09 -17.40 8.37
C THR A 800 -43.75 -17.82 7.78
N PHE A 801 -42.70 -17.06 8.09
CA PHE A 801 -41.29 -17.40 7.84
C PHE A 801 -40.69 -17.96 9.12
N SER A 802 -40.05 -19.12 9.05
CA SER A 802 -39.46 -19.81 10.20
C SER A 802 -37.97 -20.07 9.99
N ASN A 803 -37.20 -20.25 11.09
CA ASN A 803 -35.77 -20.55 11.06
C ASN A 803 -34.87 -19.49 10.36
N LEU A 804 -35.27 -18.24 10.41
CA LEU A 804 -34.55 -17.16 9.75
C LEU A 804 -33.12 -16.96 10.30
N THR A 805 -32.94 -17.12 11.63
CA THR A 805 -31.64 -16.95 12.30
C THR A 805 -30.59 -17.94 11.79
N ALA A 806 -31.01 -19.17 11.47
CA ALA A 806 -30.10 -20.18 10.92
C ALA A 806 -29.65 -19.83 9.47
N ALA A 807 -30.55 -19.20 8.71
CA ALA A 807 -30.26 -18.80 7.34
C ALA A 807 -29.43 -17.48 7.27
N ASN A 808 -29.74 -16.55 8.16
CA ASN A 808 -29.05 -15.26 8.26
C ASN A 808 -29.00 -14.82 9.74
N PRO A 809 -27.82 -14.84 10.40
CA PRO A 809 -27.69 -14.46 11.81
C PRO A 809 -28.14 -13.03 12.14
N GLN A 810 -28.23 -12.14 11.16
CA GLN A 810 -28.77 -10.79 11.35
C GLN A 810 -30.24 -10.82 11.86
N PHE A 811 -31.01 -11.88 11.51
CA PHE A 811 -32.38 -12.09 11.98
C PHE A 811 -32.46 -12.72 13.38
N ALA A 812 -31.37 -12.84 14.12
CA ALA A 812 -31.43 -13.24 15.52
C ALA A 812 -32.37 -12.28 16.28
N ALA A 813 -33.16 -12.82 17.19
CA ALA A 813 -34.25 -12.07 17.88
C ALA A 813 -33.72 -10.79 18.55
N ALA A 814 -33.82 -9.67 17.86
CA ALA A 814 -33.66 -8.34 18.41
C ALA A 814 -35.06 -7.77 18.64
N ALA A 815 -35.38 -7.46 19.87
CA ALA A 815 -36.65 -6.83 20.23
C ALA A 815 -36.89 -5.58 19.36
N GLY A 816 -37.97 -5.55 18.61
CA GLY A 816 -38.40 -4.42 17.79
C GLY A 816 -37.79 -4.32 16.40
N ALA A 817 -37.14 -5.38 15.85
CA ALA A 817 -36.74 -5.42 14.48
C ALA A 817 -37.90 -5.60 13.53
N ASN A 818 -38.27 -4.61 12.73
CA ASN A 818 -39.24 -4.75 11.69
C ASN A 818 -38.61 -5.27 10.42
N VAL A 819 -39.09 -6.36 9.92
CA VAL A 819 -38.80 -6.93 8.62
C VAL A 819 -39.94 -6.68 7.65
N ILE A 820 -39.65 -6.68 6.39
CA ILE A 820 -40.61 -6.46 5.31
C ILE A 820 -40.65 -7.66 4.38
N TYR A 821 -41.85 -7.97 3.89
CA TYR A 821 -42.07 -8.94 2.84
C TYR A 821 -41.57 -8.38 1.50
N GLY A 822 -40.78 -9.15 0.78
CA GLY A 822 -40.14 -8.75 -0.46
C GLY A 822 -40.98 -8.88 -1.73
N GLY A 823 -42.30 -8.97 -1.61
CA GLY A 823 -43.24 -9.00 -2.72
C GLY A 823 -43.88 -7.65 -3.01
N THR A 824 -44.75 -7.60 -4.02
CA THR A 824 -45.56 -6.42 -4.41
C THR A 824 -46.85 -6.26 -3.64
N SER A 825 -47.21 -7.24 -2.82
CA SER A 825 -48.46 -7.20 -2.03
C SER A 825 -48.39 -6.08 -1.00
N SER A 826 -49.52 -5.33 -0.86
CA SER A 826 -49.74 -4.34 0.19
C SER A 826 -50.96 -4.72 1.03
N GLN A 827 -51.10 -4.16 2.24
CA GLN A 827 -52.27 -4.30 3.08
C GLN A 827 -53.46 -3.54 2.44
N SER A 828 -54.64 -3.71 2.96
CA SER A 828 -55.87 -3.06 2.47
C SER A 828 -55.83 -1.49 2.52
N ASP A 829 -54.93 -0.97 3.36
CA ASP A 829 -54.69 0.48 3.52
C ASP A 829 -53.56 1.00 2.61
N GLY A 830 -52.99 0.17 1.74
CA GLY A 830 -51.85 0.50 0.91
C GLY A 830 -50.52 0.41 1.60
N SER A 831 -50.42 0.01 2.88
CA SER A 831 -49.19 -0.11 3.63
C SER A 831 -48.43 -1.40 3.26
N PRO A 832 -47.06 -1.43 3.36
CA PRO A 832 -46.26 -2.63 3.14
C PRO A 832 -46.51 -3.67 4.26
N TYR A 833 -46.41 -4.95 3.96
CA TYR A 833 -46.40 -5.99 4.97
C TYR A 833 -45.08 -5.93 5.76
N THR A 834 -45.18 -5.47 7.01
CA THR A 834 -44.09 -5.42 7.98
C THR A 834 -44.47 -6.21 9.24
N ALA A 835 -43.48 -6.86 9.83
CA ALA A 835 -43.70 -7.61 11.07
C ALA A 835 -42.42 -7.64 11.92
N ALA A 836 -42.59 -7.90 13.22
CA ALA A 836 -41.48 -8.06 14.15
C ALA A 836 -40.97 -9.50 14.14
N ILE A 837 -39.66 -9.69 14.36
CA ILE A 837 -39.03 -10.98 14.54
C ILE A 837 -39.36 -11.49 15.95
N THR A 838 -39.82 -12.73 16.05
CA THR A 838 -40.17 -13.35 17.33
C THR A 838 -39.41 -14.68 17.52
N GLY A 839 -39.14 -15.06 18.80
CA GLY A 839 -38.48 -16.29 19.16
C GLY A 839 -36.99 -16.39 18.82
N GLY A 840 -36.24 -17.27 19.46
CA GLY A 840 -34.78 -17.42 19.30
C GLY A 840 -34.33 -17.97 17.94
N SER A 841 -35.20 -18.69 17.24
CA SER A 841 -34.95 -19.20 15.88
C SER A 841 -35.24 -18.18 14.77
N GLY A 842 -35.78 -17.01 15.11
CA GLY A 842 -36.23 -16.00 14.16
C GLY A 842 -37.48 -16.46 13.41
N THR A 843 -38.66 -16.17 13.95
CA THR A 843 -39.96 -16.42 13.31
C THR A 843 -40.62 -15.09 13.02
N VAL A 844 -41.25 -14.97 11.85
CA VAL A 844 -41.99 -13.78 11.42
C VAL A 844 -43.31 -14.20 10.86
N VAL A 845 -44.39 -13.54 11.31
CA VAL A 845 -45.75 -13.76 10.83
C VAL A 845 -46.26 -12.45 10.20
N PHE A 846 -46.49 -12.49 8.91
CA PHE A 846 -47.18 -11.42 8.18
C PHE A 846 -48.69 -11.70 8.18
N THR A 847 -49.41 -10.94 8.99
CA THR A 847 -50.85 -11.09 9.16
C THR A 847 -51.59 -10.51 7.94
N GLY A 848 -52.60 -11.24 7.45
CA GLY A 848 -53.36 -10.83 6.30
C GLY A 848 -52.68 -11.06 4.93
N LEU A 849 -51.44 -11.58 4.92
CA LEU A 849 -50.72 -11.94 3.71
C LEU A 849 -50.87 -13.40 3.36
N THR A 850 -51.37 -13.70 2.17
CA THR A 850 -51.38 -15.06 1.62
C THR A 850 -50.39 -15.13 0.46
N ALA A 851 -49.15 -15.52 0.75
CA ALA A 851 -48.09 -15.58 -0.26
C ALA A 851 -48.32 -16.77 -1.22
N ASN A 852 -47.96 -16.56 -2.48
CA ASN A 852 -47.95 -17.62 -3.49
C ASN A 852 -46.68 -18.47 -3.33
N LEU A 853 -46.77 -19.63 -2.69
CA LEU A 853 -45.65 -20.54 -2.44
C LEU A 853 -45.02 -21.14 -3.71
N ALA A 854 -45.66 -21.01 -4.86
CA ALA A 854 -45.07 -21.42 -6.15
C ALA A 854 -43.98 -20.44 -6.62
N GLN A 855 -43.92 -19.27 -6.01
CA GLN A 855 -42.90 -18.26 -6.28
C GLN A 855 -41.83 -18.22 -5.17
N THR A 856 -40.63 -17.76 -5.47
CA THR A 856 -39.58 -17.54 -4.47
C THR A 856 -40.00 -16.45 -3.50
N GLN A 857 -39.96 -16.75 -2.20
CA GLN A 857 -40.30 -15.82 -1.15
C GLN A 857 -39.07 -15.11 -0.64
N TYR A 858 -39.19 -13.82 -0.42
CA TYR A 858 -38.09 -12.93 0.00
C TYR A 858 -38.46 -12.18 1.28
N ILE A 859 -37.46 -11.98 2.14
CA ILE A 859 -37.58 -11.24 3.39
C ILE A 859 -36.31 -10.44 3.64
N GLY A 860 -36.41 -9.25 4.23
CA GLY A 860 -35.31 -8.38 4.60
C GLY A 860 -35.68 -7.35 5.65
N PHE A 861 -34.70 -6.54 6.09
CA PHE A 861 -34.97 -5.44 7.00
C PHE A 861 -35.59 -4.26 6.26
N HIS A 862 -36.63 -3.70 6.88
CA HIS A 862 -37.34 -2.54 6.35
C HIS A 862 -36.48 -1.27 6.47
N PHE A 863 -36.45 -0.47 5.42
CA PHE A 863 -36.00 0.92 5.45
C PHE A 863 -36.99 1.81 4.69
N THR A 864 -37.06 3.06 5.10
CA THR A 864 -37.85 4.10 4.42
C THR A 864 -36.93 5.02 3.62
N ALA A 865 -37.39 5.42 2.46
CA ALA A 865 -36.73 6.42 1.63
C ALA A 865 -37.51 7.74 1.65
N TYR A 866 -36.81 8.85 1.88
CA TYR A 866 -37.37 10.19 1.98
C TYR A 866 -36.76 11.13 0.97
N LEU A 867 -37.59 11.85 0.24
CA LEU A 867 -37.21 12.98 -0.63
C LEU A 867 -38.04 14.20 -0.25
N ILE A 868 -37.39 15.24 0.26
CA ILE A 868 -38.03 16.52 0.59
C ILE A 868 -37.38 17.58 -0.30
N PRO A 869 -38.09 18.14 -1.28
CA PRO A 869 -37.56 19.23 -2.11
C PRO A 869 -37.24 20.47 -1.26
N ASN A 870 -36.34 21.31 -1.73
CA ASN A 870 -36.22 22.65 -1.18
C ASN A 870 -37.53 23.41 -1.31
N ARG A 871 -37.74 24.39 -0.46
CA ARG A 871 -38.93 25.24 -0.49
C ARG A 871 -39.08 25.89 -1.86
N PHE A 872 -40.30 25.91 -2.35
CA PHE A 872 -40.63 26.57 -3.63
C PHE A 872 -40.83 28.04 -3.36
N GLU A 873 -40.10 28.85 -4.08
CA GLU A 873 -40.25 30.30 -4.08
C GLU A 873 -40.68 30.80 -5.45
N ILE A 874 -41.71 31.64 -5.47
CA ILE A 874 -42.27 32.16 -6.71
C ILE A 874 -42.11 33.67 -6.70
N GLN A 875 -41.59 34.22 -7.78
CA GLN A 875 -41.58 35.65 -7.97
C GLN A 875 -42.98 36.11 -8.48
N LEU A 876 -43.66 36.85 -7.66
CA LEU A 876 -44.96 37.40 -7.95
C LEU A 876 -44.84 38.75 -8.65
N ARG A 877 -45.87 39.23 -9.30
CA ARG A 877 -45.90 40.58 -9.95
C ARG A 877 -45.67 41.72 -8.96
N ASP A 878 -45.97 41.48 -7.70
CA ASP A 878 -45.94 42.45 -6.60
C ASP A 878 -44.90 42.13 -5.55
N GLY A 879 -43.92 41.27 -5.88
CA GLY A 879 -42.81 40.89 -5.00
C GLY A 879 -42.55 39.39 -4.92
N THR A 880 -42.03 38.93 -3.76
CA THR A 880 -41.71 37.53 -3.49
C THR A 880 -42.88 36.81 -2.79
N SER A 881 -42.97 35.48 -2.91
CA SER A 881 -43.87 34.64 -2.15
C SER A 881 -43.39 34.45 -0.69
N GLN A 882 -42.19 34.88 -0.34
CA GLN A 882 -41.64 34.79 1.00
C GLN A 882 -42.54 35.55 2.00
N MET A 883 -42.79 34.98 3.17
CA MET A 883 -43.67 35.54 4.22
C MET A 883 -45.16 35.54 3.91
N ARG A 884 -45.61 35.14 2.72
CA ARG A 884 -47.04 35.02 2.40
C ARG A 884 -47.54 33.62 2.76
N LYS A 885 -48.84 33.52 3.05
CA LYS A 885 -49.49 32.23 3.17
C LYS A 885 -49.75 31.65 1.81
N TRP A 886 -49.46 30.38 1.64
CA TRP A 886 -49.73 29.65 0.42
C TRP A 886 -50.10 28.20 0.72
N ARG A 887 -50.65 27.50 -0.26
CA ARG A 887 -50.98 26.09 -0.16
C ARG A 887 -50.69 25.35 -1.45
N ILE A 888 -50.40 24.07 -1.35
CA ILE A 888 -50.30 23.18 -2.51
C ILE A 888 -51.70 22.57 -2.71
N THR A 889 -52.27 22.75 -3.88
CA THR A 889 -53.60 22.20 -4.26
C THR A 889 -53.47 20.88 -5.00
N ARG A 890 -52.43 20.73 -5.82
CA ARG A 890 -52.16 19.52 -6.57
C ARG A 890 -50.68 19.30 -6.76
N ALA A 891 -50.25 18.02 -6.68
CA ALA A 891 -48.91 17.61 -7.05
C ALA A 891 -48.99 16.55 -8.14
N SER A 892 -48.23 16.72 -9.20
CA SER A 892 -48.09 15.79 -10.31
C SER A 892 -46.66 15.30 -10.41
N PHE A 893 -46.47 13.98 -10.48
CA PHE A 893 -45.15 13.35 -10.46
C PHE A 893 -44.86 12.62 -11.76
N ARG A 894 -43.67 12.86 -12.32
CA ARG A 894 -43.14 12.03 -13.38
C ARG A 894 -42.37 10.89 -12.74
N ILE A 895 -42.79 9.64 -12.90
CA ILE A 895 -42.18 8.45 -12.35
C ILE A 895 -41.63 7.56 -13.45
N PHE A 896 -40.69 6.74 -13.09
CA PHE A 896 -40.04 5.79 -13.99
C PHE A 896 -39.87 4.45 -13.31
N ARG A 897 -40.50 3.40 -13.86
CA ARG A 897 -40.41 2.03 -13.30
C ARG A 897 -40.62 2.00 -11.79
N SER A 898 -41.70 2.51 -11.35
CA SER A 898 -42.06 2.69 -9.96
C SER A 898 -43.34 1.92 -9.63
N TYR A 899 -43.43 1.43 -8.41
CA TYR A 899 -44.59 0.72 -7.89
C TYR A 899 -45.39 1.56 -6.90
N TYR A 900 -44.87 1.75 -5.67
CA TYR A 900 -45.61 2.43 -4.61
C TYR A 900 -44.77 3.55 -4.00
N GLY A 901 -45.40 4.67 -3.75
CA GLY A 901 -44.86 5.79 -3.00
C GLY A 901 -45.97 6.63 -2.43
N ASN A 902 -45.66 7.43 -1.44
CA ASN A 902 -46.63 8.27 -0.73
C ASN A 902 -46.14 9.71 -0.74
N VAL A 903 -47.09 10.64 -0.72
CA VAL A 903 -46.87 12.06 -0.44
C VAL A 903 -47.35 12.35 0.97
N TRP A 904 -46.47 12.83 1.81
CA TRP A 904 -46.81 13.23 3.16
C TRP A 904 -46.85 14.76 3.26
N ARG A 905 -47.80 15.22 4.04
CA ARG A 905 -47.97 16.61 4.40
C ARG A 905 -47.38 16.87 5.75
N LYS A 906 -46.85 18.06 5.95
CA LYS A 906 -46.31 18.60 7.19
C LYS A 906 -45.04 17.90 7.70
N ILE A 907 -43.96 18.63 7.56
CA ILE A 907 -42.67 18.32 8.08
C ILE A 907 -42.38 19.28 9.23
N THR A 908 -42.20 18.78 10.42
CA THR A 908 -41.76 19.58 11.56
C THR A 908 -40.25 19.47 11.66
N ASP A 909 -39.55 20.58 11.61
CA ASP A 909 -38.13 20.65 11.95
C ASP A 909 -38.02 20.56 13.47
N ALA A 910 -38.03 19.36 14.04
CA ALA A 910 -37.66 19.17 15.43
C ALA A 910 -36.14 19.00 15.51
N ASP A 911 -35.48 19.99 16.09
CA ASP A 911 -34.09 19.97 16.49
C ASP A 911 -33.06 20.06 15.37
N PHE A 912 -32.71 21.28 14.99
CA PHE A 912 -31.54 21.56 14.15
C PHE A 912 -30.20 21.13 14.77
N THR A 913 -30.17 20.92 16.08
CA THR A 913 -28.94 20.50 16.78
C THR A 913 -28.49 19.11 16.44
N ASN A 914 -29.39 18.21 15.98
CA ASN A 914 -29.08 16.82 15.65
C ASN A 914 -29.23 16.50 14.16
N TYR A 915 -29.50 17.47 13.30
CA TYR A 915 -29.75 17.27 11.87
C TYR A 915 -30.82 16.21 11.54
N THR A 916 -31.66 15.88 12.52
CA THR A 916 -32.73 14.91 12.37
C THR A 916 -34.05 15.67 12.17
N ARG A 917 -34.60 15.54 10.98
CA ARG A 917 -35.95 16.06 10.70
C ARG A 917 -36.97 15.03 11.09
N ILE A 918 -37.95 15.40 11.92
CA ILE A 918 -39.07 14.52 12.24
C ILE A 918 -40.14 14.79 11.18
N ILE A 919 -40.50 13.73 10.44
CA ILE A 919 -41.60 13.74 9.49
C ILE A 919 -42.81 13.22 10.23
N GLN A 920 -43.83 14.06 10.40
CA GLN A 920 -45.10 13.63 10.99
C GLN A 920 -46.05 13.18 9.87
N GLU A 921 -46.53 11.93 10.03
CA GLU A 921 -47.65 11.42 9.22
C GLU A 921 -48.91 12.13 9.64
N THR A 922 -49.37 13.12 8.91
CA THR A 922 -50.69 13.70 9.14
C THR A 922 -51.70 13.34 8.06
N ASP A 923 -51.25 13.20 6.79
CA ASP A 923 -52.06 12.76 5.67
C ASP A 923 -51.18 12.03 4.64
N GLU A 924 -51.53 10.84 4.29
CA GLU A 924 -50.84 9.97 3.34
C GLU A 924 -51.60 9.91 2.01
N PHE A 925 -50.99 10.37 0.92
CA PHE A 925 -51.59 10.31 -0.41
C PHE A 925 -50.81 9.27 -1.22
N PRO A 926 -51.43 8.14 -1.62
CA PRO A 926 -50.73 7.12 -2.36
C PRO A 926 -50.41 7.62 -3.78
N ILE A 927 -49.15 7.47 -4.19
CA ILE A 927 -48.74 7.55 -5.59
C ILE A 927 -48.79 6.11 -6.12
N ALA A 928 -49.99 5.57 -6.30
CA ALA A 928 -50.21 4.24 -6.82
C ALA A 928 -50.81 4.31 -8.23
N PRO A 929 -50.50 3.32 -9.09
CA PRO A 929 -51.29 3.13 -10.30
C PRO A 929 -52.74 2.76 -9.91
N ASP A 930 -53.68 3.15 -10.75
CA ASP A 930 -55.08 2.87 -10.58
C ASP A 930 -55.29 1.37 -10.24
N GLU A 931 -56.06 1.06 -9.20
CA GLU A 931 -56.24 -0.26 -8.65
C GLU A 931 -56.83 -1.34 -9.63
N ALA A 932 -57.21 -0.91 -10.82
CA ALA A 932 -57.85 -1.78 -11.82
C ALA A 932 -56.86 -2.67 -12.63
N VAL A 933 -55.52 -2.45 -12.53
CA VAL A 933 -54.55 -3.20 -13.33
C VAL A 933 -53.73 -4.10 -12.40
N GLN A 934 -54.19 -5.34 -12.22
CA GLN A 934 -53.37 -6.44 -11.67
C GLN A 934 -52.16 -6.82 -12.57
N ASP A 935 -51.77 -5.94 -13.48
CA ASP A 935 -50.57 -6.11 -14.27
C ASP A 935 -49.39 -5.52 -13.51
N TYR A 936 -48.52 -6.38 -13.02
CA TYR A 936 -47.25 -6.04 -12.31
C TYR A 936 -46.23 -5.29 -13.18
N SER A 937 -46.68 -4.67 -14.27
CA SER A 937 -45.89 -3.78 -15.11
C SER A 937 -45.68 -2.44 -14.36
N HIS A 938 -44.44 -2.11 -14.09
CA HIS A 938 -44.07 -0.84 -13.49
C HIS A 938 -44.44 0.36 -14.36
N ASN A 939 -44.90 1.41 -13.74
CA ASN A 939 -45.32 2.63 -14.43
C ASN A 939 -44.11 3.41 -14.95
N THR A 940 -44.08 3.71 -16.23
CA THR A 940 -43.04 4.52 -16.85
C THR A 940 -43.67 5.66 -17.64
N GLY A 941 -43.19 6.88 -17.41
CA GLY A 941 -43.55 8.07 -18.17
C GLY A 941 -44.95 8.63 -17.85
N GLN A 942 -45.66 8.07 -16.87
CA GLN A 942 -46.97 8.61 -16.44
C GLN A 942 -46.75 9.83 -15.54
N THR A 943 -47.57 10.84 -15.73
CA THR A 943 -47.73 11.95 -14.81
C THR A 943 -48.91 11.61 -13.88
N LEU A 944 -48.59 11.15 -12.69
CA LEU A 944 -49.60 10.87 -11.65
C LEU A 944 -49.93 12.18 -10.97
N SER A 945 -51.20 12.56 -10.96
CA SER A 945 -51.70 13.83 -10.41
C SER A 945 -52.53 13.54 -9.18
N GLN A 946 -52.12 14.06 -8.02
CA GLN A 946 -52.82 13.95 -6.75
C GLN A 946 -53.38 15.34 -6.35
N THR A 947 -54.65 15.39 -6.04
CA THR A 947 -55.26 16.58 -5.43
C THR A 947 -54.93 16.59 -3.94
N LEU A 948 -54.27 17.63 -3.49
CA LEU A 948 -53.79 17.79 -2.11
C LEU A 948 -54.60 18.90 -1.44
N ASN A 949 -55.27 18.63 -0.35
CA ASN A 949 -56.00 19.65 0.43
C ASN A 949 -55.10 20.16 1.56
N PHE A 950 -54.06 20.90 1.22
CA PHE A 950 -53.17 21.51 2.20
C PHE A 950 -53.83 22.78 2.77
N ASP A 951 -53.64 22.96 4.12
CA ASP A 951 -54.04 24.19 4.78
C ASP A 951 -53.12 25.35 4.37
N TRP A 952 -53.66 26.57 4.49
CA TRP A 952 -52.87 27.77 4.28
C TRP A 952 -51.75 27.89 5.33
N GLY A 953 -50.53 27.98 4.90
CA GLY A 953 -49.39 28.10 5.80
C GLY A 953 -48.24 28.93 5.17
N GLN A 954 -47.29 29.37 5.99
CA GLN A 954 -46.08 30.04 5.55
C GLN A 954 -45.02 29.03 5.07
N ALA A 955 -45.21 27.74 5.37
CA ALA A 955 -44.33 26.66 4.92
C ALA A 955 -45.19 25.42 4.61
N CYS A 956 -45.48 25.21 3.34
CA CYS A 956 -46.14 24.00 2.87
C CYS A 956 -45.08 23.03 2.36
N ASP A 957 -44.42 22.33 3.27
CA ASP A 957 -43.42 21.31 2.93
C ASP A 957 -44.13 20.01 2.54
N ILE A 958 -43.69 19.38 1.45
CA ILE A 958 -44.14 18.07 1.04
C ILE A 958 -42.94 17.07 1.13
N ALA A 959 -43.23 15.85 1.51
CA ALA A 959 -42.26 14.76 1.46
C ALA A 959 -42.77 13.66 0.52
N ILE A 960 -41.91 13.19 -0.32
CA ILE A 960 -42.11 11.98 -1.09
C ILE A 960 -41.51 10.86 -0.30
N VAL A 961 -42.29 9.83 0.03
CA VAL A 961 -41.88 8.73 0.93
C VAL A 961 -42.15 7.41 0.25
N SER A 962 -41.19 6.50 0.30
CA SER A 962 -41.36 5.13 -0.16
C SER A 962 -40.96 4.14 0.94
N ARG A 963 -41.96 3.36 1.40
CA ARG A 963 -41.83 2.36 2.46
C ARG A 963 -41.81 0.91 1.95
N HIS A 964 -42.22 0.66 0.72
CA HIS A 964 -42.34 -0.68 0.16
C HIS A 964 -40.98 -1.28 -0.22
N ALA A 965 -40.87 -2.60 -0.31
CA ALA A 965 -39.68 -3.32 -0.70
C ALA A 965 -39.37 -3.30 -2.22
N VAL A 966 -39.98 -2.34 -2.92
CA VAL A 966 -39.94 -2.25 -4.39
C VAL A 966 -39.37 -0.93 -4.86
N PRO A 967 -38.86 -0.83 -6.11
CA PRO A 967 -38.32 0.38 -6.66
C PRO A 967 -39.34 1.54 -6.73
N PHE A 968 -38.86 2.71 -6.46
CA PHE A 968 -39.63 3.96 -6.60
C PHE A 968 -38.69 5.08 -7.09
N ASN A 969 -38.94 5.57 -8.30
CA ASN A 969 -38.05 6.48 -9.01
C ASN A 969 -38.81 7.72 -9.47
N VAL A 970 -38.39 8.91 -9.06
CA VAL A 970 -39.00 10.19 -9.35
C VAL A 970 -38.09 10.95 -10.30
N LEU A 971 -38.59 11.24 -11.50
CA LEU A 971 -37.87 12.03 -12.50
C LEU A 971 -38.08 13.54 -12.31
N GLY A 972 -39.25 13.94 -11.83
CA GLY A 972 -39.57 15.34 -11.57
C GLY A 972 -40.95 15.48 -10.99
N MET A 973 -41.27 16.68 -10.53
CA MET A 973 -42.59 17.03 -10.00
C MET A 973 -43.08 18.38 -10.48
N ILE A 974 -44.41 18.52 -10.57
CA ILE A 974 -45.11 19.74 -10.90
C ILE A 974 -46.10 20.02 -9.77
N LEU A 975 -46.07 21.22 -9.23
CA LEU A 975 -46.95 21.63 -8.15
C LEU A 975 -47.83 22.76 -8.58
N ASP A 976 -49.14 22.64 -8.31
CA ASP A 976 -50.10 23.74 -8.42
C ASP A 976 -50.20 24.40 -7.02
N ILE A 977 -49.84 25.65 -6.95
CA ILE A 977 -49.70 26.40 -5.70
C ILE A 977 -50.69 27.60 -5.76
N GLU A 978 -51.40 27.79 -4.68
CA GLU A 978 -52.20 29.02 -4.46
C GLU A 978 -51.50 29.90 -3.43
N VAL A 979 -51.31 31.15 -3.76
CA VAL A 979 -50.70 32.15 -2.87
C VAL A 979 -51.80 33.17 -2.45
N ASP A 980 -51.85 33.49 -1.14
CA ASP A 980 -52.77 34.49 -0.63
C ASP A 980 -52.43 35.88 -1.20
N GLY A 981 -53.41 36.47 -1.83
CA GLY A 981 -53.29 37.80 -2.48
C GLY A 981 -53.41 39.00 -1.53
N THR A 982 -53.68 38.79 -0.25
CA THR A 982 -53.66 39.86 0.75
C THR A 982 -52.24 40.20 1.13
N SER A 983 -51.68 41.33 0.61
CA SER A 983 -50.52 41.98 1.15
C SER A 983 -50.70 42.15 2.67
N GLY A 984 -49.78 41.63 3.51
CA GLY A 984 -49.85 41.65 4.97
C GLY A 984 -50.00 43.05 5.57
N ALA A 985 -51.22 43.54 5.60
CA ALA A 985 -51.65 44.63 6.43
C ALA A 985 -52.52 44.05 7.57
N GLY A 986 -51.85 43.60 8.63
CA GLY A 986 -52.55 43.08 9.77
C GLY A 986 -51.64 42.26 10.69
N ILE A 987 -50.67 42.92 11.35
CA ILE A 987 -50.20 42.54 12.69
C ILE A 987 -50.87 43.51 13.64
#